data_3aa59423b788793cb2b90d7e2fe61345
#
_entry.id   3aa59423b788793cb2b90d7e2fe61345
#
_cell.length_a   1.000
_cell.length_b   1.000
_cell.length_c   1.000
_cell.angle_alpha   90.00
_cell.angle_beta   90.00
_cell.angle_gamma   90.00
#
_symmetry.space_group_name_H-M   'P 1'
#
loop_
_entity.id
_entity.type
_entity.pdbx_description
1 polymer ?
#
loop_
_entity_poly.entity_id
_entity_poly.type
_entity_poly.pdbx_seq_one_letter_code
_entity_poly.pdbx_strand_id
1 'polypeptide(L)'
;WNARNRMNGASAELDETRGGKVTYEGFSHTFFSFISPDEYFDEHPEYFSEIDGKRVRDRTQLCCTNEDVIHIITEKLRQRMREHPEANVFSVTQMDWDNYCQCEKCAALTEKEGTPAAPLLTMINRIADALADEFPDKAIDTFAYQWSRKPPKTIRPRPNVIIRLCSIECCFSHPLATCDSEESAAFRKDIADWAKLCNRLWVWDYVTCFTNYLLPFPNLRVLDDNIRFFTQNHVTGVFEEGNYQSLHGEMAPLRSYLMAKFLWNPDYDPEQAMTEFLKGVYGAAAGPIREYIDLLHDKVERENIHIHISEQPDAAYLSDDLLAAADALWDRAEAAVAGQPEVLTRVRLARLSVDYAILERTKQKAMSRLHIENGRYRADLDPAFEARADRFFSVGEANDLTLVSEWRRESLAAYKERTLEPKAGWEVVTLSGDGLRLDVAPGLGGRILTMQTLPGGANVAYRPGSAEPGFPNAGGYAESWRAGRRGRGWGRRDRRVAYEAKVTKAAGASTLRLTANLSDGAELTRTITVPAEGKSFEIESTVTNTGQAEQPAGARISFDLDLGPARDVIVATAGGSPRDLPAAADEEPLAIDATQLAAGVTVAHRSGGPGVRIVASGPDLKRAEIRGDADGPRVTVALTIDGTLPAGGSSTLHQIVEVLPAASGR
;
A
#
# COMPACT_ATOMS: atom_id res chain seq x y z
N TRP A 1 7.39 -28.86 -15.64
CA TRP A 1 7.71 -27.64 -16.37
C TRP A 1 9.16 -27.25 -16.12
N ASN A 2 9.58 -27.07 -14.86
CA ASN A 2 10.92 -26.60 -14.48
C ASN A 2 12.05 -27.46 -15.10
N ALA A 3 11.97 -28.78 -14.99
CA ALA A 3 12.97 -29.68 -15.59
C ALA A 3 13.09 -29.54 -17.11
N ARG A 4 11.93 -29.39 -17.82
CA ARG A 4 11.91 -29.21 -19.28
C ARG A 4 12.46 -27.87 -19.73
N ASN A 5 12.29 -26.84 -18.90
CA ASN A 5 12.76 -25.48 -19.17
C ASN A 5 14.07 -25.16 -18.45
N ARG A 6 14.68 -26.14 -17.77
CA ARG A 6 15.98 -26.03 -17.12
C ARG A 6 16.05 -24.92 -16.05
N MET A 7 14.94 -24.74 -15.35
CA MET A 7 14.79 -23.75 -14.30
C MET A 7 14.97 -24.39 -12.93
N ASN A 8 15.74 -23.77 -12.07
CA ASN A 8 15.95 -24.15 -10.67
C ASN A 8 14.86 -23.55 -9.75
N GLY A 9 13.59 -23.67 -10.13
CA GLY A 9 12.48 -23.05 -9.41
C GLY A 9 12.41 -23.45 -7.93
N ALA A 10 12.01 -22.52 -7.06
CA ALA A 10 12.01 -22.71 -5.61
C ALA A 10 11.22 -23.96 -5.15
N SER A 11 10.06 -24.21 -5.75
CA SER A 11 9.19 -25.36 -5.46
C SER A 11 9.49 -26.62 -6.31
N ALA A 12 10.51 -26.59 -7.18
CA ALA A 12 10.80 -27.71 -8.05
C ALA A 12 11.51 -28.86 -7.29
N GLU A 13 10.98 -30.05 -7.40
CA GLU A 13 11.65 -31.29 -6.94
C GLU A 13 12.51 -31.82 -8.08
N LEU A 14 13.74 -31.30 -8.21
CA LEU A 14 14.70 -31.69 -9.23
C LEU A 14 15.77 -32.59 -8.59
N ASP A 15 15.65 -33.88 -8.81
CA ASP A 15 16.67 -34.87 -8.46
C ASP A 15 17.76 -34.96 -9.55
N GLU A 16 18.78 -35.77 -9.33
CA GLU A 16 19.89 -35.97 -10.27
C GLU A 16 19.43 -36.46 -11.65
N THR A 17 18.33 -37.22 -11.72
CA THR A 17 17.78 -37.71 -13.01
C THR A 17 17.19 -36.57 -13.85
N ARG A 18 16.94 -35.42 -13.22
CA ARG A 18 16.36 -34.19 -13.83
C ARG A 18 17.35 -33.03 -13.87
N GLY A 19 18.64 -33.30 -13.61
CA GLY A 19 19.70 -32.30 -13.65
C GLY A 19 20.08 -31.68 -12.30
N GLY A 20 19.43 -32.12 -11.23
CA GLY A 20 19.71 -31.64 -9.88
C GLY A 20 19.13 -30.24 -9.61
N LYS A 21 19.49 -29.69 -8.45
CA LYS A 21 19.03 -28.38 -7.98
C LYS A 21 20.10 -27.73 -7.10
N VAL A 22 20.32 -26.44 -7.24
CA VAL A 22 21.04 -25.66 -6.23
C VAL A 22 20.09 -25.45 -5.05
N THR A 23 20.47 -25.99 -3.89
CA THR A 23 19.65 -25.97 -2.69
C THR A 23 20.17 -24.95 -1.70
N TYR A 24 19.27 -24.16 -1.13
CA TYR A 24 19.55 -23.16 -0.12
C TYR A 24 19.14 -23.63 1.27
N GLU A 25 19.95 -23.26 2.27
CA GLU A 25 19.55 -23.19 3.67
C GLU A 25 19.42 -21.70 4.06
N GLY A 26 18.18 -21.29 4.40
CA GLY A 26 17.81 -19.88 4.40
C GLY A 26 17.85 -19.27 2.99
N PHE A 27 17.15 -18.16 2.75
CA PHE A 27 17.15 -17.56 1.41
C PHE A 27 17.33 -16.05 1.43
N SER A 28 16.62 -15.36 2.33
CA SER A 28 16.65 -13.90 2.43
C SER A 28 16.43 -13.42 3.85
N HIS A 29 17.02 -12.27 4.20
CA HIS A 29 16.81 -11.58 5.47
C HIS A 29 17.02 -12.47 6.70
N THR A 30 18.14 -13.22 6.71
CA THR A 30 18.39 -14.29 7.67
C THR A 30 19.05 -13.87 8.98
N PHE A 31 19.49 -12.62 9.15
CA PHE A 31 20.18 -12.16 10.36
C PHE A 31 19.46 -12.53 11.65
N PHE A 32 18.13 -12.32 11.70
CA PHE A 32 17.37 -12.61 12.92
C PHE A 32 17.10 -14.10 13.15
N SER A 33 17.34 -14.95 12.14
CA SER A 33 17.37 -16.40 12.36
C SER A 33 18.63 -16.86 13.09
N PHE A 34 19.66 -16.03 13.14
CA PHE A 34 20.88 -16.26 13.93
C PHE A 34 20.84 -15.53 15.26
N ILE A 35 20.51 -14.23 15.26
CA ILE A 35 20.52 -13.37 16.46
C ILE A 35 19.26 -12.49 16.41
N SER A 36 18.21 -12.93 17.11
CA SER A 36 16.94 -12.21 17.22
C SER A 36 17.01 -11.09 18.25
N PRO A 37 16.49 -9.87 17.97
CA PRO A 37 16.37 -8.83 18.99
C PRO A 37 15.50 -9.25 20.19
N ASP A 38 14.54 -10.15 19.98
CA ASP A 38 13.66 -10.61 21.06
C ASP A 38 14.37 -11.52 22.06
N GLU A 39 15.45 -12.19 21.64
CA GLU A 39 16.24 -13.06 22.48
C GLU A 39 17.44 -12.36 23.10
N TYR A 40 18.08 -11.43 22.38
CA TYR A 40 19.40 -10.92 22.75
C TYR A 40 19.43 -9.45 23.13
N PHE A 41 18.45 -8.62 22.71
CA PHE A 41 18.62 -7.17 22.82
C PHE A 41 18.70 -6.66 24.27
N ASP A 42 17.94 -7.25 25.17
CA ASP A 42 17.86 -6.77 26.57
C ASP A 42 19.18 -7.02 27.34
N GLU A 43 19.88 -8.12 27.02
CA GLU A 43 21.16 -8.49 27.64
C GLU A 43 22.38 -8.02 26.84
N HIS A 44 22.24 -7.96 25.50
CA HIS A 44 23.32 -7.66 24.54
C HIS A 44 22.90 -6.62 23.49
N PRO A 45 22.55 -5.40 23.87
CA PRO A 45 22.18 -4.35 22.93
C PRO A 45 23.30 -4.01 21.93
N GLU A 46 24.57 -4.26 22.29
CA GLU A 46 25.75 -4.05 21.44
C GLU A 46 25.84 -4.98 20.23
N TYR A 47 25.04 -6.05 20.19
CA TYR A 47 24.93 -6.93 19.02
C TYR A 47 24.16 -6.29 17.85
N PHE A 48 23.41 -5.25 18.14
CA PHE A 48 22.51 -4.59 17.20
C PHE A 48 23.02 -3.21 16.79
N SER A 49 22.38 -2.62 15.80
CA SER A 49 22.79 -1.34 15.24
C SER A 49 22.79 -0.21 16.27
N GLU A 50 23.82 0.60 16.22
CA GLU A 50 23.87 1.90 16.86
C GLU A 50 23.50 2.97 15.83
N ILE A 51 22.51 3.78 16.14
CA ILE A 51 22.03 4.89 15.31
C ILE A 51 22.03 6.14 16.20
N ASP A 52 22.68 7.20 15.76
CA ASP A 52 22.81 8.45 16.52
C ASP A 52 23.28 8.24 17.97
N GLY A 53 24.24 7.32 18.15
CA GLY A 53 24.83 6.99 19.46
C GLY A 53 23.95 6.14 20.37
N LYS A 54 22.86 5.55 19.86
CA LYS A 54 21.94 4.69 20.63
C LYS A 54 21.76 3.34 19.95
N ARG A 55 21.81 2.25 20.74
CA ARG A 55 21.43 0.92 20.25
C ARG A 55 19.91 0.87 20.05
N VAL A 56 19.48 0.37 18.88
CA VAL A 56 18.07 0.34 18.49
C VAL A 56 17.57 -1.10 18.38
N ARG A 57 16.36 -1.35 18.90
CA ARG A 57 15.69 -2.66 18.83
C ARG A 57 14.81 -2.77 17.56
N ASP A 58 14.01 -1.73 17.34
CA ASP A 58 13.04 -1.72 16.25
C ASP A 58 13.74 -1.53 14.90
N ARG A 59 13.40 -2.39 13.93
CA ARG A 59 13.97 -2.35 12.57
C ARG A 59 15.50 -2.20 12.58
N THR A 60 16.16 -2.92 13.47
CA THR A 60 17.61 -2.91 13.63
C THR A 60 18.28 -3.84 12.61
N GLN A 61 19.60 -3.66 12.43
CA GLN A 61 20.49 -4.64 11.81
C GLN A 61 21.44 -5.20 12.87
N LEU A 62 22.30 -6.16 12.51
CA LEU A 62 23.38 -6.60 13.40
C LEU A 62 24.58 -5.67 13.30
N CYS A 63 25.34 -5.55 14.40
CA CYS A 63 26.62 -4.87 14.41
C CYS A 63 27.69 -5.77 13.79
N CYS A 64 27.99 -5.59 12.50
CA CYS A 64 28.89 -6.45 11.73
C CYS A 64 30.37 -6.40 12.18
N THR A 65 30.74 -5.54 13.11
CA THR A 65 32.08 -5.47 13.70
C THR A 65 32.16 -5.99 15.15
N ASN A 66 31.04 -6.51 15.67
CA ASN A 66 31.00 -7.13 16.99
C ASN A 66 31.52 -8.58 16.91
N GLU A 67 32.51 -8.91 17.73
CA GLU A 67 33.18 -10.22 17.72
C GLU A 67 32.26 -11.38 18.13
N ASP A 68 31.37 -11.15 19.11
CA ASP A 68 30.44 -12.16 19.58
C ASP A 68 29.37 -12.45 18.51
N VAL A 69 28.90 -11.42 17.81
CA VAL A 69 27.98 -11.57 16.67
C VAL A 69 28.59 -12.45 15.59
N ILE A 70 29.86 -12.21 15.23
CA ILE A 70 30.59 -13.01 14.24
C ILE A 70 30.73 -14.45 14.70
N HIS A 71 31.11 -14.64 15.97
CA HIS A 71 31.27 -15.97 16.56
C HIS A 71 29.94 -16.74 16.61
N ILE A 72 28.87 -16.12 17.10
CA ILE A 72 27.55 -16.77 17.20
C ILE A 72 27.04 -17.19 15.81
N ILE A 73 27.15 -16.31 14.82
CA ILE A 73 26.73 -16.64 13.44
C ILE A 73 27.59 -17.79 12.90
N THR A 74 28.91 -17.76 13.12
CA THR A 74 29.81 -18.81 12.65
C THR A 74 29.43 -20.17 13.22
N GLU A 75 29.18 -20.26 14.53
CA GLU A 75 28.84 -21.53 15.18
C GLU A 75 27.46 -22.05 14.77
N LYS A 76 26.47 -21.17 14.72
CA LYS A 76 25.12 -21.53 14.25
C LYS A 76 25.12 -21.94 12.78
N LEU A 77 25.92 -21.28 11.94
CA LEU A 77 26.05 -21.63 10.52
C LEU A 77 26.80 -22.98 10.35
N ARG A 78 27.86 -23.24 11.16
CA ARG A 78 28.54 -24.54 11.19
C ARG A 78 27.58 -25.66 11.54
N GLN A 79 26.73 -25.46 12.53
CA GLN A 79 25.72 -26.43 12.91
C GLN A 79 24.71 -26.66 11.74
N ARG A 80 24.19 -25.61 11.10
CA ARG A 80 23.28 -25.73 9.95
C ARG A 80 23.93 -26.47 8.78
N MET A 81 25.22 -26.22 8.50
CA MET A 81 25.93 -26.93 7.43
C MET A 81 26.07 -28.41 7.70
N ARG A 82 26.19 -28.85 8.97
CA ARG A 82 26.18 -30.25 9.37
C ARG A 82 24.78 -30.87 9.32
N GLU A 83 23.75 -30.11 9.68
CA GLU A 83 22.36 -30.56 9.69
C GLU A 83 21.74 -30.63 8.28
N HIS A 84 22.22 -29.80 7.35
CA HIS A 84 21.76 -29.70 5.98
C HIS A 84 22.87 -29.94 4.97
N PRO A 85 23.46 -31.16 4.94
CA PRO A 85 24.55 -31.50 4.03
C PRO A 85 24.14 -31.43 2.54
N GLU A 86 22.86 -31.53 2.22
CA GLU A 86 22.28 -31.38 0.88
C GLU A 86 22.29 -29.93 0.36
N ALA A 87 22.33 -28.95 1.23
CA ALA A 87 22.34 -27.56 0.82
C ALA A 87 23.69 -27.14 0.23
N ASN A 88 23.64 -26.40 -0.88
CA ASN A 88 24.83 -25.89 -1.57
C ASN A 88 25.18 -24.44 -1.11
N VAL A 89 24.17 -23.67 -0.78
CA VAL A 89 24.28 -22.25 -0.44
C VAL A 89 23.60 -21.98 0.90
N PHE A 90 24.30 -21.27 1.77
CA PHE A 90 23.83 -20.87 3.08
C PHE A 90 23.74 -19.35 3.17
N SER A 91 22.55 -18.85 3.45
CA SER A 91 22.28 -17.41 3.40
C SER A 91 22.60 -16.72 4.72
N VAL A 92 23.43 -15.68 4.66
CA VAL A 92 23.73 -14.76 5.78
C VAL A 92 23.50 -13.34 5.28
N THR A 93 22.25 -12.89 5.38
CA THR A 93 21.77 -11.66 4.73
C THR A 93 21.10 -10.72 5.72
N GLN A 94 21.31 -9.42 5.49
CA GLN A 94 20.71 -8.35 6.28
C GLN A 94 19.18 -8.33 6.16
N MET A 95 18.53 -7.69 7.15
CA MET A 95 17.07 -7.50 7.17
C MET A 95 16.63 -6.45 6.14
N ASP A 96 15.33 -6.48 5.77
CA ASP A 96 14.74 -5.66 4.71
C ASP A 96 14.41 -4.22 5.18
N TRP A 97 15.42 -3.52 5.68
CA TRP A 97 15.35 -2.09 6.02
C TRP A 97 16.74 -1.50 6.17
N ASP A 98 16.81 -0.17 6.21
CA ASP A 98 18.06 0.57 6.37
C ASP A 98 18.68 0.33 7.78
N ASN A 99 18.77 1.27 8.63
CA ASN A 99 19.24 1.19 10.01
C ASN A 99 20.51 0.34 10.23
N TYR A 100 21.46 0.35 9.29
CA TYR A 100 22.77 -0.30 9.46
C TYR A 100 23.57 0.36 10.61
N CYS A 101 24.45 -0.41 11.25
CA CYS A 101 25.17 0.03 12.42
C CYS A 101 26.15 1.17 12.11
N GLN A 102 26.09 2.25 12.91
CA GLN A 102 26.92 3.46 12.83
C GLN A 102 27.89 3.58 14.03
N CYS A 103 28.12 2.51 14.80
CA CYS A 103 29.12 2.53 15.86
C CYS A 103 30.50 2.86 15.30
N GLU A 104 31.43 3.32 16.16
CA GLU A 104 32.77 3.79 15.77
C GLU A 104 33.50 2.83 14.81
N LYS A 105 33.49 1.52 15.09
CA LYS A 105 34.15 0.52 14.25
C LYS A 105 33.49 0.36 12.89
N CYS A 106 32.14 0.31 12.85
CA CYS A 106 31.41 0.21 11.59
C CYS A 106 31.57 1.49 10.76
N ALA A 107 31.47 2.65 11.38
CA ALA A 107 31.64 3.95 10.72
C ALA A 107 33.04 4.11 10.14
N ALA A 108 34.09 3.75 10.88
CA ALA A 108 35.47 3.81 10.39
C ALA A 108 35.71 2.93 9.13
N LEU A 109 35.16 1.72 9.10
CA LEU A 109 35.22 0.86 7.90
C LEU A 109 34.41 1.44 6.73
N THR A 110 33.24 1.97 7.01
CA THR A 110 32.38 2.61 6.01
C THR A 110 33.08 3.81 5.36
N GLU A 111 33.70 4.67 6.16
CA GLU A 111 34.44 5.84 5.67
C GLU A 111 35.67 5.42 4.84
N LYS A 112 36.47 4.49 5.35
CA LYS A 112 37.64 3.95 4.64
C LYS A 112 37.30 3.37 3.28
N GLU A 113 36.29 2.54 3.21
CA GLU A 113 35.89 1.80 2.02
C GLU A 113 34.85 2.53 1.15
N GLY A 114 34.25 3.62 1.67
CA GLY A 114 33.30 4.47 0.97
C GLY A 114 31.90 3.87 0.79
N THR A 115 31.54 2.87 1.62
CA THR A 115 30.24 2.21 1.61
C THR A 115 29.95 1.48 2.91
N PRO A 116 28.70 1.48 3.42
CA PRO A 116 28.30 0.66 4.56
C PRO A 116 28.29 -0.85 4.27
N ALA A 117 28.47 -1.29 3.02
CA ALA A 117 28.70 -2.71 2.69
C ALA A 117 30.03 -3.25 3.29
N ALA A 118 30.97 -2.38 3.62
CA ALA A 118 32.30 -2.79 4.08
C ALA A 118 32.29 -3.56 5.42
N PRO A 119 31.61 -3.11 6.49
CA PRO A 119 31.44 -3.90 7.70
C PRO A 119 30.75 -5.23 7.45
N LEU A 120 29.69 -5.27 6.64
CA LEU A 120 28.96 -6.47 6.28
C LEU A 120 29.88 -7.49 5.60
N LEU A 121 30.54 -7.09 4.52
CA LEU A 121 31.44 -7.99 3.78
C LEU A 121 32.63 -8.45 4.62
N THR A 122 33.14 -7.62 5.51
CA THR A 122 34.20 -8.00 6.46
C THR A 122 33.76 -9.12 7.38
N MET A 123 32.54 -9.00 7.95
CA MET A 123 31.92 -10.04 8.77
C MET A 123 31.75 -11.34 7.98
N ILE A 124 31.14 -11.27 6.80
CA ILE A 124 30.89 -12.42 5.94
C ILE A 124 32.21 -13.14 5.56
N ASN A 125 33.25 -12.39 5.20
CA ASN A 125 34.56 -12.95 4.89
C ASN A 125 35.17 -13.72 6.09
N ARG A 126 35.04 -13.18 7.29
CA ARG A 126 35.55 -13.85 8.52
C ARG A 126 34.79 -15.15 8.81
N ILE A 127 33.48 -15.14 8.64
CA ILE A 127 32.64 -16.35 8.76
C ILE A 127 33.06 -17.39 7.69
N ALA A 128 33.24 -16.92 6.44
CA ALA A 128 33.63 -17.77 5.32
C ALA A 128 35.02 -18.39 5.52
N ASP A 129 35.99 -17.62 6.03
CA ASP A 129 37.35 -18.14 6.34
C ASP A 129 37.30 -19.19 7.46
N ALA A 130 36.46 -19.02 8.48
CA ALA A 130 36.33 -19.94 9.61
C ALA A 130 35.69 -21.29 9.25
N LEU A 131 34.98 -21.36 8.13
CA LEU A 131 34.22 -22.55 7.68
C LEU A 131 34.79 -23.21 6.43
N ALA A 132 35.72 -22.57 5.71
CA ALA A 132 36.19 -23.00 4.40
C ALA A 132 36.85 -24.38 4.42
N ASP A 133 37.66 -24.67 5.42
CA ASP A 133 38.39 -25.97 5.53
C ASP A 133 37.45 -27.14 5.89
N GLU A 134 36.42 -26.87 6.69
CA GLU A 134 35.46 -27.89 7.12
C GLU A 134 34.40 -28.16 6.06
N PHE A 135 34.01 -27.13 5.26
CA PHE A 135 32.96 -27.20 4.25
C PHE A 135 33.43 -26.62 2.90
N PRO A 136 34.41 -27.23 2.22
CA PRO A 136 35.03 -26.66 1.03
C PRO A 136 34.09 -26.59 -0.19
N ASP A 137 33.03 -27.38 -0.21
CA ASP A 137 32.00 -27.43 -1.26
C ASP A 137 30.80 -26.49 -1.04
N LYS A 138 30.72 -25.86 0.13
CA LYS A 138 29.61 -24.97 0.47
C LYS A 138 29.91 -23.51 0.15
N ALA A 139 28.86 -22.77 -0.16
CA ALA A 139 28.93 -21.33 -0.36
C ALA A 139 28.09 -20.55 0.66
N ILE A 140 28.54 -19.35 1.00
CA ILE A 140 27.79 -18.41 1.83
C ILE A 140 27.35 -17.28 0.91
N ASP A 141 26.05 -16.96 0.85
CA ASP A 141 25.59 -15.79 0.13
C ASP A 141 25.26 -14.62 1.05
N THR A 142 25.46 -13.43 0.53
CA THR A 142 25.06 -12.18 1.18
C THR A 142 24.55 -11.18 0.15
N PHE A 143 23.75 -10.21 0.60
CA PHE A 143 23.19 -9.21 -0.31
C PHE A 143 24.11 -8.02 -0.52
N ALA A 144 24.12 -7.54 -1.78
CA ALA A 144 24.42 -6.17 -2.14
C ALA A 144 23.10 -5.48 -2.50
N TYR A 145 22.41 -4.90 -1.50
CA TYR A 145 21.02 -4.48 -1.56
C TYR A 145 20.82 -3.15 -0.84
N GLN A 146 20.13 -2.21 -1.48
CA GLN A 146 19.86 -0.88 -0.94
C GLN A 146 21.16 -0.25 -0.35
N TRP A 147 21.24 -0.02 0.96
CA TRP A 147 22.38 0.60 1.62
C TRP A 147 23.72 -0.14 1.42
N SER A 148 23.70 -1.44 1.17
CA SER A 148 24.91 -2.27 0.93
C SER A 148 25.17 -2.54 -0.55
N ARG A 149 24.42 -1.96 -1.49
CA ARG A 149 24.55 -2.25 -2.94
C ARG A 149 25.89 -1.84 -3.52
N LYS A 150 26.38 -0.66 -3.14
CA LYS A 150 27.67 -0.16 -3.61
C LYS A 150 28.84 -1.00 -3.07
N PRO A 151 29.76 -1.51 -3.92
CA PRO A 151 30.89 -2.29 -3.47
C PRO A 151 31.94 -1.47 -2.68
N PRO A 152 32.70 -2.10 -1.76
CA PRO A 152 33.82 -1.49 -1.09
C PRO A 152 35.01 -1.29 -2.04
N LYS A 153 35.94 -0.37 -1.71
CA LYS A 153 37.09 -0.03 -2.56
C LYS A 153 38.13 -1.16 -2.62
N THR A 154 38.43 -1.80 -1.50
CA THR A 154 39.58 -2.74 -1.39
C THR A 154 39.20 -4.12 -0.86
N ILE A 155 38.11 -4.23 -0.10
CA ILE A 155 37.67 -5.51 0.46
C ILE A 155 37.10 -6.39 -0.65
N ARG A 156 37.62 -7.61 -0.79
CA ARG A 156 37.15 -8.61 -1.77
C ARG A 156 36.41 -9.74 -1.07
N PRO A 157 35.31 -10.24 -1.67
CA PRO A 157 34.69 -11.47 -1.19
C PRO A 157 35.65 -12.65 -1.24
N ARG A 158 35.51 -13.60 -0.29
CA ARG A 158 36.22 -14.87 -0.34
C ARG A 158 35.73 -15.76 -1.48
N PRO A 159 36.52 -16.74 -1.96
CA PRO A 159 36.12 -17.60 -3.09
C PRO A 159 34.82 -18.37 -2.86
N ASN A 160 34.48 -18.69 -1.62
CA ASN A 160 33.26 -19.37 -1.21
C ASN A 160 32.10 -18.39 -0.85
N VAL A 161 32.26 -17.08 -1.09
CA VAL A 161 31.21 -16.06 -0.87
C VAL A 161 30.55 -15.71 -2.19
N ILE A 162 29.22 -15.74 -2.21
CA ILE A 162 28.37 -15.26 -3.29
C ILE A 162 27.87 -13.86 -2.91
N ILE A 163 28.07 -12.89 -3.79
CA ILE A 163 27.43 -11.58 -3.70
C ILE A 163 26.17 -11.61 -4.55
N ARG A 164 25.01 -11.42 -3.93
CA ARG A 164 23.72 -11.34 -4.60
C ARG A 164 23.29 -9.88 -4.71
N LEU A 165 23.53 -9.30 -5.89
CA LEU A 165 23.25 -7.89 -6.20
C LEU A 165 21.79 -7.72 -6.61
N CYS A 166 21.08 -6.82 -5.95
CA CYS A 166 19.65 -6.59 -6.17
C CYS A 166 19.41 -5.35 -7.04
N SER A 167 18.48 -5.47 -8.00
CA SER A 167 18.11 -4.42 -8.98
C SER A 167 16.85 -3.63 -8.59
N ILE A 168 16.36 -3.74 -7.36
CA ILE A 168 15.02 -3.29 -6.92
C ILE A 168 14.69 -1.83 -7.26
N GLU A 169 15.69 -0.93 -7.25
CA GLU A 169 15.50 0.49 -7.51
C GLU A 169 15.51 0.84 -9.01
N CYS A 170 15.88 -0.13 -9.87
CA CYS A 170 16.06 0.12 -11.30
C CYS A 170 14.75 0.39 -12.05
N CYS A 171 14.88 0.90 -13.25
CA CYS A 171 13.80 0.92 -14.23
C CYS A 171 13.63 -0.45 -14.86
N PHE A 172 12.37 -0.89 -15.02
CA PHE A 172 12.02 -2.19 -15.59
C PHE A 172 11.42 -2.10 -17.00
N SER A 173 11.26 -0.90 -17.58
CA SER A 173 10.77 -0.71 -18.95
C SER A 173 11.86 -0.48 -19.99
N HIS A 174 13.10 -0.20 -19.57
CA HIS A 174 14.22 0.06 -20.45
C HIS A 174 15.38 -0.89 -20.12
N PRO A 175 16.19 -1.33 -21.13
CA PRO A 175 17.33 -2.19 -20.88
C PRO A 175 18.31 -1.56 -19.89
N LEU A 176 18.72 -2.30 -18.86
CA LEU A 176 19.65 -1.83 -17.82
C LEU A 176 20.95 -1.26 -18.40
N ALA A 177 21.43 -1.85 -19.50
CA ALA A 177 22.66 -1.42 -20.15
C ALA A 177 22.62 0.03 -20.69
N THR A 178 21.44 0.52 -21.07
CA THR A 178 21.27 1.80 -21.78
C THR A 178 20.30 2.77 -21.12
N CYS A 179 19.51 2.32 -20.14
CA CYS A 179 18.51 3.15 -19.44
C CYS A 179 19.16 4.42 -18.86
N ASP A 180 18.52 5.57 -19.05
CA ASP A 180 19.03 6.88 -18.63
C ASP A 180 18.57 7.29 -17.21
N SER A 181 17.79 6.46 -16.51
CA SER A 181 17.45 6.73 -15.11
C SER A 181 18.70 6.72 -14.21
N GLU A 182 18.70 7.57 -13.19
CA GLU A 182 19.81 7.68 -12.23
C GLU A 182 20.05 6.36 -11.49
N GLU A 183 18.99 5.66 -11.11
CA GLU A 183 19.04 4.39 -10.40
C GLU A 183 19.67 3.29 -11.26
N SER A 184 19.25 3.19 -12.54
CA SER A 184 19.83 2.22 -13.47
C SER A 184 21.29 2.57 -13.83
N ALA A 185 21.64 3.85 -13.93
CA ALA A 185 23.02 4.28 -14.11
C ALA A 185 23.90 3.92 -12.91
N ALA A 186 23.40 4.11 -11.69
CA ALA A 186 24.09 3.70 -10.47
C ALA A 186 24.25 2.18 -10.40
N PHE A 187 23.22 1.42 -10.76
CA PHE A 187 23.29 -0.06 -10.81
C PHE A 187 24.32 -0.55 -11.83
N ARG A 188 24.38 0.04 -13.05
CA ARG A 188 25.41 -0.30 -14.03
C ARG A 188 26.82 -0.13 -13.48
N LYS A 189 27.04 0.93 -12.72
CA LYS A 189 28.33 1.16 -12.05
C LYS A 189 28.60 0.11 -10.99
N ASP A 190 27.62 -0.16 -10.14
CA ASP A 190 27.78 -1.08 -9.03
C ASP A 190 28.05 -2.52 -9.51
N ILE A 191 27.31 -3.03 -10.52
CA ILE A 191 27.54 -4.38 -11.08
C ILE A 191 28.94 -4.49 -11.73
N ALA A 192 29.35 -3.46 -12.50
CA ALA A 192 30.68 -3.44 -13.14
C ALA A 192 31.82 -3.39 -12.11
N ASP A 193 31.62 -2.74 -10.98
CA ASP A 193 32.60 -2.68 -9.90
C ASP A 193 32.61 -3.97 -9.09
N TRP A 194 31.46 -4.58 -8.79
CA TRP A 194 31.38 -5.92 -8.19
C TRP A 194 32.03 -7.00 -9.05
N ALA A 195 31.82 -6.97 -10.37
CA ALA A 195 32.43 -7.91 -11.32
C ALA A 195 33.96 -7.91 -11.28
N LYS A 196 34.60 -6.81 -10.87
CA LYS A 196 36.06 -6.70 -10.69
C LYS A 196 36.54 -7.27 -9.35
N LEU A 197 35.63 -7.38 -8.36
CA LEU A 197 35.98 -7.71 -6.99
C LEU A 197 35.67 -9.15 -6.62
N CYS A 198 34.64 -9.78 -7.21
CA CYS A 198 34.17 -11.09 -6.81
C CYS A 198 34.19 -12.12 -7.97
N ASN A 199 34.35 -13.39 -7.60
CA ASN A 199 34.33 -14.51 -8.55
C ASN A 199 32.96 -15.16 -8.67
N ARG A 200 32.04 -14.86 -7.75
CA ARG A 200 30.69 -15.41 -7.67
C ARG A 200 29.71 -14.26 -7.51
N LEU A 201 29.41 -13.57 -8.61
CA LEU A 201 28.39 -12.53 -8.67
C LEU A 201 27.06 -13.14 -9.12
N TRP A 202 26.06 -13.00 -8.31
CA TRP A 202 24.69 -13.36 -8.63
C TRP A 202 23.81 -12.11 -8.62
N VAL A 203 22.68 -12.15 -9.30
CA VAL A 203 21.71 -11.05 -9.34
C VAL A 203 20.37 -11.53 -8.79
N TRP A 204 19.74 -10.68 -8.00
CA TRP A 204 18.33 -10.76 -7.68
C TRP A 204 17.63 -9.69 -8.49
N ASP A 205 16.90 -10.11 -9.51
CA ASP A 205 16.13 -9.23 -10.39
C ASP A 205 14.64 -9.34 -10.10
N TYR A 206 13.87 -8.36 -10.53
CA TYR A 206 12.44 -8.21 -10.24
C TYR A 206 11.68 -8.10 -11.55
N VAL A 207 10.62 -8.90 -11.72
CA VAL A 207 9.99 -9.02 -13.03
C VAL A 207 8.48 -8.76 -13.02
N THR A 208 7.93 -8.27 -11.91
CA THR A 208 6.49 -7.98 -11.77
C THR A 208 6.23 -6.72 -10.96
N CYS A 209 5.00 -6.23 -10.98
CA CYS A 209 4.55 -5.17 -10.08
C CYS A 209 4.05 -5.79 -8.76
N PHE A 210 4.80 -5.65 -7.67
CA PHE A 210 4.47 -6.27 -6.37
C PHE A 210 3.30 -5.58 -5.66
N THR A 211 3.12 -4.29 -5.92
CA THR A 211 1.94 -3.56 -5.41
C THR A 211 0.65 -4.04 -6.08
N ASN A 212 0.72 -4.49 -7.34
CA ASN A 212 -0.43 -4.88 -8.14
C ASN A 212 -0.03 -5.97 -9.13
N TYR A 213 -0.09 -7.25 -8.74
CA TYR A 213 0.34 -8.40 -9.56
C TYR A 213 -0.34 -8.50 -10.93
N LEU A 214 -1.54 -7.95 -11.06
CA LEU A 214 -2.30 -7.97 -12.31
C LEU A 214 -2.14 -6.69 -13.14
N LEU A 215 -1.46 -5.64 -12.64
CA LEU A 215 -1.29 -4.41 -13.41
C LEU A 215 -0.46 -4.67 -14.67
N PRO A 216 -0.88 -4.19 -15.87
CA PRO A 216 -0.04 -4.26 -17.07
C PRO A 216 1.38 -3.74 -16.78
N PHE A 217 2.40 -4.57 -17.05
CA PHE A 217 3.78 -4.29 -16.68
C PHE A 217 4.72 -4.52 -17.88
N PRO A 218 4.94 -3.48 -18.73
CA PRO A 218 5.66 -3.61 -19.99
C PRO A 218 7.18 -3.76 -19.82
N ASN A 219 7.62 -4.97 -19.42
CA ASN A 219 9.03 -5.31 -19.27
C ASN A 219 9.47 -6.50 -20.14
N LEU A 220 8.60 -7.02 -21.01
CA LEU A 220 8.91 -8.23 -21.78
C LEU A 220 10.03 -8.04 -22.79
N ARG A 221 10.19 -6.82 -23.34
CA ARG A 221 11.19 -6.49 -24.36
C ARG A 221 12.58 -6.23 -23.79
N VAL A 222 12.74 -6.15 -22.46
CA VAL A 222 14.03 -5.87 -21.83
C VAL A 222 14.68 -7.10 -21.19
N LEU A 223 13.94 -8.22 -21.07
CA LEU A 223 14.37 -9.40 -20.34
C LEU A 223 15.65 -10.03 -20.96
N ASP A 224 15.72 -10.17 -22.27
CA ASP A 224 16.87 -10.72 -22.99
C ASP A 224 18.09 -9.79 -22.90
N ASP A 225 17.90 -8.48 -23.07
CA ASP A 225 18.95 -7.48 -22.94
C ASP A 225 19.53 -7.46 -21.52
N ASN A 226 18.70 -7.53 -20.49
CA ASN A 226 19.13 -7.55 -19.10
C ASN A 226 19.95 -8.81 -18.79
N ILE A 227 19.50 -9.99 -19.25
CA ILE A 227 20.25 -11.23 -19.07
C ILE A 227 21.60 -11.20 -19.81
N ARG A 228 21.65 -10.67 -21.04
CA ARG A 228 22.92 -10.42 -21.74
C ARG A 228 23.83 -9.46 -20.97
N PHE A 229 23.27 -8.39 -20.43
CA PHE A 229 24.02 -7.43 -19.62
C PHE A 229 24.58 -8.09 -18.34
N PHE A 230 23.82 -8.94 -17.66
CA PHE A 230 24.32 -9.70 -16.51
C PHE A 230 25.46 -10.63 -16.90
N THR A 231 25.33 -11.36 -18.01
CA THR A 231 26.36 -12.25 -18.54
C THR A 231 27.67 -11.48 -18.87
N GLN A 232 27.56 -10.32 -19.48
CA GLN A 232 28.70 -9.43 -19.80
C GLN A 232 29.43 -8.92 -18.54
N ASN A 233 28.74 -8.88 -17.40
CA ASN A 233 29.29 -8.51 -16.11
C ASN A 233 29.66 -9.74 -15.25
N HIS A 234 29.90 -10.90 -15.86
CA HIS A 234 30.34 -12.13 -15.21
C HIS A 234 29.37 -12.69 -14.15
N VAL A 235 28.07 -12.36 -14.24
CA VAL A 235 27.04 -12.96 -13.39
C VAL A 235 26.89 -14.43 -13.73
N THR A 236 26.90 -15.29 -12.71
CA THR A 236 26.84 -16.76 -12.85
C THR A 236 25.55 -17.38 -12.27
N GLY A 237 24.70 -16.58 -11.67
CA GLY A 237 23.39 -16.99 -11.17
C GLY A 237 22.43 -15.82 -11.14
N VAL A 238 21.17 -16.05 -11.48
CA VAL A 238 20.10 -15.04 -11.45
C VAL A 238 18.89 -15.62 -10.75
N PHE A 239 18.33 -14.86 -9.84
CA PHE A 239 17.02 -15.10 -9.24
C PHE A 239 16.06 -14.04 -9.75
N GLU A 240 15.03 -14.49 -10.48
CA GLU A 240 13.99 -13.64 -11.06
C GLU A 240 12.77 -13.66 -10.16
N GLU A 241 12.56 -12.61 -9.39
CA GLU A 241 11.42 -12.54 -8.47
C GLU A 241 10.14 -12.13 -9.21
N GLY A 242 9.18 -13.06 -9.25
CA GLY A 242 7.86 -12.85 -9.84
C GLY A 242 6.75 -12.87 -8.80
N ASN A 243 5.54 -13.14 -9.24
CA ASN A 243 4.32 -13.20 -8.42
C ASN A 243 4.21 -14.52 -7.62
N TYR A 244 5.22 -14.86 -6.81
CA TYR A 244 5.35 -16.15 -6.14
C TYR A 244 4.22 -16.51 -5.18
N GLN A 245 3.46 -15.54 -4.68
CA GLN A 245 2.31 -15.73 -3.78
C GLN A 245 0.99 -15.95 -4.51
N SER A 246 0.97 -15.87 -5.85
CA SER A 246 -0.22 -16.06 -6.67
C SER A 246 0.07 -16.88 -7.91
N LEU A 247 -0.81 -17.83 -8.26
CA LEU A 247 -0.69 -18.64 -9.47
C LEU A 247 -0.75 -17.78 -10.73
N HIS A 248 -1.45 -16.65 -10.68
CA HIS A 248 -1.69 -15.76 -11.81
C HIS A 248 -1.17 -14.35 -11.52
N GLY A 249 -0.52 -13.77 -12.52
CA GLY A 249 -0.07 -12.39 -12.57
C GLY A 249 -0.10 -11.92 -14.02
N GLU A 250 0.12 -10.63 -14.24
CA GLU A 250 0.16 -10.04 -15.58
C GLU A 250 1.18 -10.77 -16.45
N MET A 251 0.72 -11.38 -17.54
CA MET A 251 1.52 -12.15 -18.51
C MET A 251 2.56 -13.12 -17.89
N ALA A 252 2.35 -13.58 -16.65
CA ALA A 252 3.31 -14.38 -15.89
C ALA A 252 3.76 -15.67 -16.61
N PRO A 253 2.91 -16.45 -17.29
CA PRO A 253 3.36 -17.62 -18.05
C PRO A 253 4.30 -17.28 -19.21
N LEU A 254 4.02 -16.18 -19.94
CA LEU A 254 4.89 -15.69 -21.01
C LEU A 254 6.22 -15.22 -20.46
N ARG A 255 6.20 -14.41 -19.43
CA ARG A 255 7.41 -13.89 -18.76
C ARG A 255 8.30 -15.03 -18.28
N SER A 256 7.73 -16.01 -17.60
CA SER A 256 8.47 -17.20 -17.14
C SER A 256 9.09 -18.01 -18.30
N TYR A 257 8.37 -18.13 -19.42
CA TYR A 257 8.88 -18.81 -20.60
C TYR A 257 10.06 -18.05 -21.23
N LEU A 258 9.94 -16.74 -21.41
CA LEU A 258 11.00 -15.92 -21.97
C LEU A 258 12.25 -15.95 -21.09
N MET A 259 12.12 -15.76 -19.79
CA MET A 259 13.24 -15.87 -18.84
C MET A 259 13.92 -17.24 -18.92
N ALA A 260 13.16 -18.33 -18.96
CA ALA A 260 13.72 -19.66 -19.09
C ALA A 260 14.56 -19.83 -20.39
N LYS A 261 14.11 -19.26 -21.50
CA LYS A 261 14.86 -19.27 -22.76
C LYS A 261 16.16 -18.48 -22.66
N PHE A 262 16.08 -17.24 -22.16
CA PHE A 262 17.21 -16.32 -22.13
C PHE A 262 18.23 -16.69 -21.06
N LEU A 263 17.82 -17.20 -19.90
CA LEU A 263 18.74 -17.72 -18.87
C LEU A 263 19.49 -18.96 -19.34
N TRP A 264 18.89 -19.76 -20.21
CA TRP A 264 19.58 -20.92 -20.80
C TRP A 264 20.48 -20.54 -21.96
N ASN A 265 20.04 -19.63 -22.81
CA ASN A 265 20.77 -19.12 -23.95
C ASN A 265 20.55 -17.61 -24.11
N PRO A 266 21.47 -16.78 -23.62
CA PRO A 266 21.34 -15.31 -23.72
C PRO A 266 21.25 -14.78 -25.17
N ASP A 267 21.69 -15.57 -26.16
CA ASP A 267 21.64 -15.25 -27.57
C ASP A 267 20.39 -15.78 -28.27
N TYR A 268 19.40 -16.33 -27.53
CA TYR A 268 18.16 -16.77 -28.12
C TYR A 268 17.37 -15.58 -28.68
N ASP A 269 16.83 -15.74 -29.90
CA ASP A 269 16.07 -14.69 -30.58
C ASP A 269 14.77 -14.36 -29.80
N PRO A 270 14.62 -13.15 -29.25
CA PRO A 270 13.46 -12.76 -28.44
C PRO A 270 12.16 -12.75 -29.25
N GLU A 271 12.20 -12.40 -30.54
CA GLU A 271 11.02 -12.42 -31.41
C GLU A 271 10.56 -13.83 -31.71
N GLN A 272 11.49 -14.76 -31.91
CA GLN A 272 11.18 -16.16 -32.04
C GLN A 272 10.57 -16.71 -30.76
N ALA A 273 11.15 -16.44 -29.58
CA ALA A 273 10.64 -16.91 -28.30
C ALA A 273 9.21 -16.41 -28.02
N MET A 274 8.97 -15.11 -28.25
CA MET A 274 7.66 -14.49 -28.13
C MET A 274 6.63 -15.17 -29.06
N THR A 275 6.97 -15.33 -30.32
CA THR A 275 6.11 -15.94 -31.34
C THR A 275 5.79 -17.39 -31.03
N GLU A 276 6.77 -18.18 -30.61
CA GLU A 276 6.61 -19.59 -30.22
C GLU A 276 5.59 -19.72 -29.07
N PHE A 277 5.73 -18.90 -28.04
CA PHE A 277 4.82 -18.94 -26.90
C PHE A 277 3.41 -18.50 -27.30
N LEU A 278 3.27 -17.33 -27.93
CA LEU A 278 1.96 -16.79 -28.26
C LEU A 278 1.16 -17.72 -29.18
N LYS A 279 1.79 -18.29 -30.20
CA LYS A 279 1.15 -19.27 -31.09
C LYS A 279 0.82 -20.58 -30.37
N GLY A 280 1.74 -21.10 -29.56
CA GLY A 280 1.57 -22.36 -28.86
C GLY A 280 0.51 -22.31 -27.76
N VAL A 281 0.36 -21.18 -27.08
CA VAL A 281 -0.54 -21.02 -25.91
C VAL A 281 -1.90 -20.43 -26.31
N TYR A 282 -1.90 -19.44 -27.20
CA TYR A 282 -3.11 -18.66 -27.55
C TYR A 282 -3.64 -18.92 -28.95
N GLY A 283 -2.94 -19.71 -29.79
CA GLY A 283 -3.40 -20.12 -31.11
C GLY A 283 -3.79 -18.93 -31.99
N ALA A 284 -5.04 -18.88 -32.43
CA ALA A 284 -5.54 -17.79 -33.29
C ALA A 284 -5.62 -16.42 -32.60
N ALA A 285 -5.61 -16.37 -31.26
CA ALA A 285 -5.58 -15.13 -30.50
C ALA A 285 -4.16 -14.52 -30.40
N ALA A 286 -3.11 -15.20 -30.88
CA ALA A 286 -1.73 -14.74 -30.78
C ALA A 286 -1.50 -13.37 -31.42
N GLY A 287 -2.14 -13.05 -32.55
CA GLY A 287 -2.00 -11.77 -33.24
C GLY A 287 -2.50 -10.59 -32.40
N PRO A 288 -3.76 -10.54 -32.00
CA PRO A 288 -4.29 -9.47 -31.14
C PRO A 288 -3.54 -9.33 -29.79
N ILE A 289 -3.08 -10.44 -29.18
CA ILE A 289 -2.29 -10.38 -27.95
C ILE A 289 -0.91 -9.78 -28.20
N ARG A 290 -0.27 -10.08 -29.33
CA ARG A 290 0.98 -9.43 -29.73
C ARG A 290 0.79 -7.94 -29.94
N GLU A 291 -0.26 -7.52 -30.63
CA GLU A 291 -0.58 -6.11 -30.79
C GLU A 291 -0.79 -5.39 -29.44
N TYR A 292 -1.40 -6.06 -28.45
CA TYR A 292 -1.51 -5.54 -27.09
C TYR A 292 -0.17 -5.37 -26.39
N ILE A 293 0.70 -6.37 -26.50
CA ILE A 293 2.07 -6.29 -25.93
C ILE A 293 2.83 -5.13 -26.57
N ASP A 294 2.78 -5.01 -27.89
CA ASP A 294 3.45 -3.94 -28.62
C ASP A 294 2.89 -2.56 -28.23
N LEU A 295 1.57 -2.42 -28.11
CA LEU A 295 0.91 -1.17 -27.68
C LEU A 295 1.46 -0.62 -26.36
N LEU A 296 1.66 -1.50 -25.37
CA LEU A 296 2.20 -1.11 -24.05
C LEU A 296 3.67 -0.74 -24.12
N HIS A 297 4.49 -1.56 -24.80
CA HIS A 297 5.93 -1.34 -24.86
C HIS A 297 6.26 -0.12 -25.73
N ASP A 298 5.61 0.05 -26.87
CA ASP A 298 5.78 1.23 -27.72
C ASP A 298 5.43 2.54 -26.99
N LYS A 299 4.48 2.50 -26.04
CA LYS A 299 4.11 3.64 -25.22
C LYS A 299 5.26 4.03 -24.29
N VAL A 300 5.80 3.09 -23.52
CA VAL A 300 6.87 3.39 -22.57
C VAL A 300 8.18 3.75 -23.27
N GLU A 301 8.51 3.09 -24.38
CA GLU A 301 9.71 3.38 -25.17
C GLU A 301 9.62 4.77 -25.83
N ARG A 302 8.52 5.08 -26.52
CA ARG A 302 8.35 6.35 -27.25
C ARG A 302 8.33 7.56 -26.32
N GLU A 303 7.74 7.41 -25.13
CA GLU A 303 7.55 8.49 -24.16
C GLU A 303 8.60 8.48 -23.05
N ASN A 304 9.58 7.58 -23.12
CA ASN A 304 10.63 7.38 -22.13
C ASN A 304 10.07 7.28 -20.69
N ILE A 305 9.06 6.41 -20.51
CA ILE A 305 8.42 6.23 -19.21
C ILE A 305 9.14 5.13 -18.43
N HIS A 306 9.77 5.49 -17.34
CA HIS A 306 10.40 4.55 -16.42
C HIS A 306 9.32 3.92 -15.52
N ILE A 307 9.36 2.59 -15.39
CA ILE A 307 8.45 1.85 -14.50
C ILE A 307 9.22 1.18 -13.38
N HIS A 308 8.56 1.04 -12.24
CA HIS A 308 9.12 0.43 -11.04
C HIS A 308 8.19 -0.67 -10.50
N ILE A 309 8.68 -1.48 -9.60
CA ILE A 309 7.93 -2.61 -9.01
C ILE A 309 6.69 -2.20 -8.19
N SER A 310 6.47 -0.90 -7.98
CA SER A 310 5.41 -0.32 -7.15
C SER A 310 4.36 0.48 -7.92
N GLU A 311 4.25 0.26 -9.23
CA GLU A 311 3.34 1.00 -10.10
C GLU A 311 1.89 0.94 -9.62
N GLN A 312 1.18 2.04 -9.87
CA GLN A 312 -0.22 2.21 -9.51
C GLN A 312 -1.11 2.23 -10.76
N PRO A 313 -2.42 1.96 -10.63
CA PRO A 313 -3.35 1.97 -11.76
C PRO A 313 -3.46 3.32 -12.50
N ASP A 314 -3.04 4.42 -11.88
CA ASP A 314 -2.98 5.76 -12.48
C ASP A 314 -1.63 6.10 -13.12
N ALA A 315 -0.75 5.11 -13.28
CA ALA A 315 0.56 5.29 -13.92
C ALA A 315 0.44 5.92 -15.32
N ALA A 316 1.42 6.74 -15.68
CA ALA A 316 1.40 7.57 -16.89
C ALA A 316 1.19 6.78 -18.19
N TYR A 317 1.71 5.54 -18.25
CA TYR A 317 1.54 4.68 -19.43
C TYR A 317 0.14 4.04 -19.55
N LEU A 318 -0.70 4.07 -18.50
CA LEU A 318 -2.04 3.49 -18.49
C LEU A 318 -3.12 4.56 -18.74
N SER A 319 -3.01 5.32 -19.85
CA SER A 319 -4.03 6.30 -20.21
C SER A 319 -5.37 5.63 -20.57
N ASP A 320 -6.47 6.38 -20.41
CA ASP A 320 -7.81 5.87 -20.72
C ASP A 320 -7.92 5.41 -22.19
N ASP A 321 -7.31 6.13 -23.13
CA ASP A 321 -7.30 5.77 -24.56
C ASP A 321 -6.49 4.49 -24.80
N LEU A 322 -5.35 4.32 -24.16
CA LEU A 322 -4.54 3.10 -24.26
C LEU A 322 -5.33 1.89 -23.71
N LEU A 323 -5.97 2.05 -22.57
CA LEU A 323 -6.76 0.97 -21.97
C LEU A 323 -7.97 0.60 -22.81
N ALA A 324 -8.62 1.58 -23.46
CA ALA A 324 -9.71 1.32 -24.40
C ALA A 324 -9.22 0.55 -25.66
N ALA A 325 -8.05 0.93 -26.21
CA ALA A 325 -7.44 0.21 -27.31
C ALA A 325 -7.04 -1.22 -26.90
N ALA A 326 -6.44 -1.38 -25.73
CA ALA A 326 -6.08 -2.69 -25.17
C ALA A 326 -7.31 -3.58 -24.99
N ASP A 327 -8.41 -3.05 -24.45
CA ASP A 327 -9.67 -3.78 -24.25
C ASP A 327 -10.24 -4.30 -25.57
N ALA A 328 -10.23 -3.46 -26.62
CA ALA A 328 -10.66 -3.85 -27.97
C ALA A 328 -9.78 -4.96 -28.57
N LEU A 329 -8.47 -4.97 -28.29
CA LEU A 329 -7.57 -6.03 -28.71
C LEU A 329 -7.89 -7.36 -28.01
N TRP A 330 -8.22 -7.31 -26.72
CA TRP A 330 -8.65 -8.49 -25.99
C TRP A 330 -10.02 -9.02 -26.44
N ASP A 331 -10.97 -8.15 -26.85
CA ASP A 331 -12.23 -8.57 -27.48
C ASP A 331 -11.95 -9.33 -28.78
N ARG A 332 -11.02 -8.86 -29.61
CA ARG A 332 -10.58 -9.55 -30.84
C ARG A 332 -9.92 -10.90 -30.50
N ALA A 333 -9.11 -10.96 -29.45
CA ALA A 333 -8.46 -12.19 -29.01
C ALA A 333 -9.47 -13.25 -28.57
N GLU A 334 -10.46 -12.88 -27.73
CA GLU A 334 -11.51 -13.80 -27.29
C GLU A 334 -12.38 -14.30 -28.50
N ALA A 335 -12.75 -13.39 -29.39
CA ALA A 335 -13.54 -13.73 -30.59
C ALA A 335 -12.81 -14.72 -31.51
N ALA A 336 -11.48 -14.58 -31.68
CA ALA A 336 -10.67 -15.45 -32.51
C ALA A 336 -10.63 -16.91 -32.01
N VAL A 337 -10.92 -17.15 -30.75
CA VAL A 337 -10.84 -18.48 -30.09
C VAL A 337 -12.16 -18.89 -29.42
N ALA A 338 -13.29 -18.26 -29.76
CA ALA A 338 -14.59 -18.50 -29.14
C ALA A 338 -15.03 -19.97 -29.17
N GLY A 339 -14.66 -20.71 -30.22
CA GLY A 339 -14.92 -22.14 -30.39
C GLY A 339 -13.90 -23.09 -29.69
N GLN A 340 -12.94 -22.55 -28.94
CA GLN A 340 -11.84 -23.30 -28.32
C GLN A 340 -11.81 -23.05 -26.81
N PRO A 341 -12.63 -23.73 -26.00
CA PRO A 341 -12.85 -23.37 -24.59
C PRO A 341 -11.58 -23.32 -23.73
N GLU A 342 -10.66 -24.23 -23.94
CA GLU A 342 -9.38 -24.24 -23.19
C GLU A 342 -8.48 -23.06 -23.55
N VAL A 343 -8.42 -22.68 -24.84
CA VAL A 343 -7.65 -21.51 -25.28
C VAL A 343 -8.33 -20.23 -24.82
N LEU A 344 -9.66 -20.17 -24.92
CA LEU A 344 -10.46 -19.04 -24.46
C LEU A 344 -10.26 -18.78 -22.96
N THR A 345 -10.17 -19.83 -22.14
CA THR A 345 -9.87 -19.70 -20.72
C THR A 345 -8.50 -19.05 -20.50
N ARG A 346 -7.46 -19.47 -21.25
CA ARG A 346 -6.12 -18.85 -21.16
C ARG A 346 -6.12 -17.39 -21.60
N VAL A 347 -6.87 -17.05 -22.65
CA VAL A 347 -7.03 -15.66 -23.12
C VAL A 347 -7.73 -14.81 -22.07
N ARG A 348 -8.81 -15.29 -21.45
CA ARG A 348 -9.53 -14.59 -20.39
C ARG A 348 -8.69 -14.37 -19.13
N LEU A 349 -7.88 -15.35 -18.76
CA LEU A 349 -6.92 -15.20 -17.67
C LEU A 349 -5.89 -14.10 -17.94
N ALA A 350 -5.34 -14.05 -19.16
CA ALA A 350 -4.38 -13.01 -19.52
C ALA A 350 -5.05 -11.62 -19.61
N ARG A 351 -6.32 -11.53 -20.03
CA ARG A 351 -7.11 -10.30 -20.06
C ARG A 351 -7.35 -9.68 -18.67
N LEU A 352 -7.29 -10.47 -17.59
CA LEU A 352 -7.50 -9.98 -16.23
C LEU A 352 -6.62 -8.76 -15.92
N SER A 353 -5.46 -8.62 -16.55
CA SER A 353 -4.58 -7.47 -16.35
C SER A 353 -5.23 -6.15 -16.80
N VAL A 354 -5.84 -6.14 -17.96
CA VAL A 354 -6.52 -4.94 -18.48
C VAL A 354 -7.82 -4.69 -17.74
N ASP A 355 -8.59 -5.75 -17.45
CA ASP A 355 -9.81 -5.63 -16.64
C ASP A 355 -9.49 -5.04 -15.24
N TYR A 356 -8.42 -5.49 -14.60
CA TYR A 356 -7.96 -4.95 -13.30
C TYR A 356 -7.65 -3.46 -13.39
N ALA A 357 -6.84 -3.05 -14.37
CA ALA A 357 -6.48 -1.65 -14.56
C ALA A 357 -7.71 -0.75 -14.80
N ILE A 358 -8.64 -1.20 -15.65
CA ILE A 358 -9.88 -0.47 -15.94
C ILE A 358 -10.76 -0.39 -14.69
N LEU A 359 -10.96 -1.49 -13.95
CA LEU A 359 -11.75 -1.49 -12.72
C LEU A 359 -11.18 -0.51 -11.69
N GLU A 360 -9.87 -0.54 -11.44
CA GLU A 360 -9.24 0.37 -10.47
C GLU A 360 -9.35 1.84 -10.87
N ARG A 361 -9.22 2.16 -12.16
CA ARG A 361 -9.32 3.54 -12.66
C ARG A 361 -10.75 4.06 -12.72
N THR A 362 -11.72 3.19 -12.98
CA THR A 362 -13.11 3.61 -13.19
C THR A 362 -14.00 3.44 -11.96
N LYS A 363 -13.59 2.68 -10.95
CA LYS A 363 -14.42 2.34 -9.77
C LYS A 363 -15.08 3.55 -9.09
N GLN A 364 -14.42 4.69 -9.07
CA GLN A 364 -14.98 5.89 -8.46
C GLN A 364 -16.03 6.55 -9.37
N LYS A 365 -15.72 6.66 -10.66
CA LYS A 365 -16.64 7.23 -11.67
C LYS A 365 -17.87 6.33 -11.90
N ALA A 366 -17.74 5.03 -11.65
CA ALA A 366 -18.80 4.05 -11.82
C ALA A 366 -19.91 4.15 -10.77
N MET A 367 -19.68 4.85 -9.66
CA MET A 367 -20.69 5.09 -8.63
C MET A 367 -21.55 6.29 -9.02
N SER A 368 -22.75 6.03 -9.51
CA SER A 368 -23.60 7.06 -10.13
C SER A 368 -24.58 7.75 -9.19
N ARG A 369 -25.10 7.04 -8.19
CA ARG A 369 -26.09 7.55 -7.25
C ARG A 369 -25.82 7.03 -5.86
N LEU A 370 -25.72 7.95 -4.91
CA LEU A 370 -25.54 7.64 -3.50
C LEU A 370 -26.82 7.90 -2.74
N HIS A 371 -27.36 6.88 -2.05
CA HIS A 371 -28.64 7.00 -1.36
C HIS A 371 -28.73 6.05 -0.16
N ILE A 372 -29.68 6.36 0.74
CA ILE A 372 -30.05 5.48 1.83
C ILE A 372 -31.32 4.74 1.43
N GLU A 373 -31.25 3.43 1.37
CA GLU A 373 -32.37 2.55 1.04
C GLU A 373 -32.36 1.32 1.94
N ASN A 374 -33.53 0.93 2.44
CA ASN A 374 -33.70 -0.24 3.30
C ASN A 374 -32.71 -0.31 4.49
N GLY A 375 -32.43 0.83 5.12
CA GLY A 375 -31.48 0.92 6.23
C GLY A 375 -30.01 0.77 5.83
N ARG A 376 -29.67 0.95 4.56
CA ARG A 376 -28.29 0.91 4.07
C ARG A 376 -27.96 2.14 3.24
N TYR A 377 -26.77 2.70 3.43
CA TYR A 377 -26.17 3.71 2.55
C TYR A 377 -25.37 3.01 1.47
N ARG A 378 -25.75 3.18 0.22
CA ARG A 378 -25.18 2.43 -0.91
C ARG A 378 -25.07 3.29 -2.17
N ALA A 379 -24.30 2.80 -3.13
CA ALA A 379 -24.16 3.37 -4.46
C ALA A 379 -24.84 2.47 -5.52
N ASP A 380 -25.48 3.08 -6.50
CA ASP A 380 -25.76 2.40 -7.75
C ASP A 380 -24.47 2.39 -8.59
N LEU A 381 -24.11 1.25 -9.14
CA LEU A 381 -22.93 1.12 -10.01
C LEU A 381 -23.34 1.19 -11.49
N ASP A 382 -22.43 1.68 -12.31
CA ASP A 382 -22.57 1.64 -13.76
C ASP A 382 -22.67 0.18 -14.25
N PRO A 383 -23.65 -0.17 -15.09
CA PRO A 383 -23.85 -1.55 -15.57
C PRO A 383 -22.65 -2.13 -16.32
N ALA A 384 -21.88 -1.33 -17.06
CA ALA A 384 -20.68 -1.81 -17.75
C ALA A 384 -19.55 -2.12 -16.74
N PHE A 385 -19.42 -1.31 -15.70
CA PHE A 385 -18.49 -1.60 -14.59
C PHE A 385 -18.88 -2.90 -13.87
N GLU A 386 -20.16 -3.09 -13.56
CA GLU A 386 -20.64 -4.32 -12.92
C GLU A 386 -20.36 -5.55 -13.77
N ALA A 387 -20.71 -5.50 -15.05
CA ALA A 387 -20.47 -6.63 -15.97
C ALA A 387 -18.98 -6.98 -16.08
N ARG A 388 -18.09 -5.97 -16.07
CA ARG A 388 -16.64 -6.18 -16.07
C ARG A 388 -16.18 -6.81 -14.74
N ALA A 389 -16.66 -6.30 -13.61
CA ALA A 389 -16.34 -6.84 -12.29
C ALA A 389 -16.79 -8.30 -12.17
N ASP A 390 -18.02 -8.61 -12.57
CA ASP A 390 -18.55 -9.98 -12.56
C ASP A 390 -17.72 -10.93 -13.41
N ARG A 391 -17.33 -10.51 -14.63
CA ARG A 391 -16.43 -11.28 -15.50
C ARG A 391 -15.06 -11.50 -14.82
N PHE A 392 -14.45 -10.43 -14.31
CA PHE A 392 -13.14 -10.48 -13.68
C PHE A 392 -13.12 -11.46 -12.49
N PHE A 393 -14.08 -11.33 -11.57
CA PHE A 393 -14.14 -12.20 -10.39
C PHE A 393 -14.51 -13.64 -10.76
N SER A 394 -15.45 -13.85 -11.69
CA SER A 394 -15.80 -15.19 -12.14
C SER A 394 -14.62 -15.93 -12.78
N VAL A 395 -13.83 -15.25 -13.61
CA VAL A 395 -12.64 -15.85 -14.23
C VAL A 395 -11.56 -16.10 -13.18
N GLY A 396 -11.31 -15.15 -12.28
CA GLY A 396 -10.32 -15.30 -11.22
C GLY A 396 -10.64 -16.44 -10.26
N GLU A 397 -11.89 -16.53 -9.79
CA GLU A 397 -12.36 -17.57 -8.88
C GLU A 397 -12.31 -18.97 -9.52
N ALA A 398 -12.72 -19.08 -10.78
CA ALA A 398 -12.70 -20.36 -11.52
C ALA A 398 -11.30 -20.88 -11.84
N ASN A 399 -10.28 -20.06 -11.68
CA ASN A 399 -8.89 -20.40 -12.02
C ASN A 399 -7.89 -20.16 -10.87
N ASP A 400 -8.36 -20.18 -9.62
CA ASP A 400 -7.53 -20.13 -8.43
C ASP A 400 -6.61 -18.89 -8.35
N LEU A 401 -7.05 -17.74 -8.82
CA LEU A 401 -6.37 -16.47 -8.56
C LEU A 401 -6.44 -16.16 -7.06
N THR A 402 -5.31 -16.20 -6.37
CA THR A 402 -5.26 -16.08 -4.92
C THR A 402 -5.00 -14.66 -4.43
N LEU A 403 -3.99 -14.00 -4.96
CA LEU A 403 -3.56 -12.67 -4.53
C LEU A 403 -3.50 -11.69 -5.71
N VAL A 404 -3.96 -10.46 -5.48
CA VAL A 404 -3.86 -9.35 -6.44
C VAL A 404 -2.74 -8.36 -6.07
N SER A 405 -2.24 -8.42 -4.84
CA SER A 405 -1.18 -7.55 -4.31
C SER A 405 -0.39 -8.25 -3.22
N GLU A 406 0.94 -8.29 -3.36
CA GLU A 406 1.84 -8.78 -2.32
C GLU A 406 1.90 -7.82 -1.12
N TRP A 407 2.25 -6.58 -1.37
CA TRP A 407 2.50 -5.60 -0.31
C TRP A 407 1.27 -5.31 0.55
N ARG A 408 0.08 -5.36 -0.05
CA ARG A 408 -1.18 -5.24 0.70
C ARG A 408 -1.68 -6.57 1.21
N ARG A 409 -1.07 -7.69 0.80
CA ARG A 409 -1.56 -9.06 1.05
C ARG A 409 -3.04 -9.20 0.68
N GLU A 410 -3.45 -8.53 -0.42
CA GLU A 410 -4.84 -8.46 -0.82
C GLU A 410 -5.24 -9.69 -1.64
N SER A 411 -6.07 -10.54 -1.04
CA SER A 411 -6.64 -11.69 -1.74
C SER A 411 -7.69 -11.27 -2.77
N LEU A 412 -8.00 -12.16 -3.73
CA LEU A 412 -9.08 -11.94 -4.70
C LEU A 412 -10.42 -11.68 -3.98
N ALA A 413 -10.70 -12.40 -2.90
CA ALA A 413 -11.92 -12.23 -2.11
C ALA A 413 -11.98 -10.85 -1.44
N ALA A 414 -10.89 -10.39 -0.84
CA ALA A 414 -10.79 -9.06 -0.25
C ALA A 414 -10.92 -7.95 -1.32
N TYR A 415 -10.34 -8.18 -2.48
CA TYR A 415 -10.47 -7.26 -3.61
C TYR A 415 -11.91 -7.18 -4.13
N LYS A 416 -12.62 -8.32 -4.22
CA LYS A 416 -14.04 -8.40 -4.60
C LYS A 416 -14.91 -7.64 -3.61
N GLU A 417 -14.72 -7.91 -2.32
CA GLU A 417 -15.45 -7.22 -1.25
C GLU A 417 -15.26 -5.70 -1.36
N ARG A 418 -14.02 -5.23 -1.44
CA ARG A 418 -13.69 -3.80 -1.56
C ARG A 418 -14.26 -3.16 -2.83
N THR A 419 -14.31 -3.88 -3.94
CA THR A 419 -14.80 -3.37 -5.23
C THR A 419 -16.32 -3.25 -5.24
N LEU A 420 -17.03 -4.20 -4.62
CA LEU A 420 -18.49 -4.27 -4.61
C LEU A 420 -19.11 -3.73 -3.30
N GLU A 421 -18.30 -3.41 -2.29
CA GLU A 421 -18.76 -2.83 -1.02
C GLU A 421 -19.70 -1.63 -1.22
N PRO A 422 -19.44 -0.66 -2.14
CA PRO A 422 -20.35 0.46 -2.34
C PRO A 422 -21.77 0.05 -2.78
N LYS A 423 -21.89 -1.01 -3.58
CA LYS A 423 -23.19 -1.56 -4.00
C LYS A 423 -23.89 -2.31 -2.85
N ALA A 424 -23.15 -3.13 -2.12
CA ALA A 424 -23.64 -3.80 -0.93
C ALA A 424 -24.06 -2.78 0.16
N GLY A 425 -23.31 -1.68 0.24
CA GLY A 425 -23.53 -0.55 1.11
C GLY A 425 -23.29 -0.86 2.59
N TRP A 426 -23.37 0.16 3.42
CA TRP A 426 -23.14 0.13 4.85
C TRP A 426 -24.45 0.25 5.61
N GLU A 427 -24.59 -0.50 6.69
CA GLU A 427 -25.74 -0.39 7.60
C GLU A 427 -25.87 1.04 8.14
N VAL A 428 -27.10 1.53 8.25
CA VAL A 428 -27.43 2.83 8.78
C VAL A 428 -28.30 2.67 10.02
N VAL A 429 -27.84 3.25 11.11
CA VAL A 429 -28.59 3.37 12.36
C VAL A 429 -29.29 4.72 12.38
N THR A 430 -30.62 4.72 12.50
CA THR A 430 -31.41 5.94 12.65
C THR A 430 -31.65 6.23 14.13
N LEU A 431 -31.26 7.45 14.56
CA LEU A 431 -31.57 8.03 15.85
C LEU A 431 -32.61 9.14 15.65
N SER A 432 -33.64 9.18 16.46
CA SER A 432 -34.66 10.24 16.36
C SER A 432 -35.28 10.58 17.72
N GLY A 433 -35.62 11.85 17.87
CA GLY A 433 -36.57 12.40 18.81
C GLY A 433 -37.69 13.11 18.05
N ASP A 434 -38.53 13.92 18.74
CA ASP A 434 -39.66 14.62 18.10
C ASP A 434 -39.24 15.74 17.13
N GLY A 435 -38.06 16.35 17.34
CA GLY A 435 -37.56 17.48 16.56
C GLY A 435 -36.40 17.20 15.63
N LEU A 436 -35.77 16.01 15.71
CA LEU A 436 -34.52 15.71 14.99
C LEU A 436 -34.42 14.25 14.58
N ARG A 437 -33.87 14.01 13.39
CA ARG A 437 -33.42 12.71 12.88
C ARG A 437 -31.96 12.76 12.50
N LEU A 438 -31.19 11.75 12.92
CA LEU A 438 -29.84 11.45 12.45
C LEU A 438 -29.80 10.05 11.82
N ASP A 439 -29.09 9.90 10.71
CA ASP A 439 -28.74 8.60 10.14
C ASP A 439 -27.22 8.44 10.24
N VAL A 440 -26.76 7.40 10.94
CA VAL A 440 -25.37 7.14 11.25
C VAL A 440 -24.94 5.81 10.61
N ALA A 441 -23.80 5.78 9.95
CA ALA A 441 -23.22 4.56 9.37
C ALA A 441 -22.00 4.09 10.21
N PRO A 442 -22.18 3.11 11.13
CA PRO A 442 -21.09 2.64 11.99
C PRO A 442 -19.92 2.04 11.20
N GLY A 443 -20.19 1.21 10.19
CA GLY A 443 -19.19 0.59 9.33
C GLY A 443 -18.44 1.57 8.43
N LEU A 444 -18.88 2.83 8.37
CA LEU A 444 -18.26 3.90 7.59
C LEU A 444 -17.59 4.96 8.49
N GLY A 445 -16.86 4.51 9.50
CA GLY A 445 -16.19 5.39 10.46
C GLY A 445 -17.17 6.11 11.41
N GLY A 446 -18.38 5.55 11.64
CA GLY A 446 -19.40 6.19 12.46
C GLY A 446 -19.91 7.51 11.90
N ARG A 447 -19.93 7.64 10.58
CA ARG A 447 -20.32 8.86 9.85
C ARG A 447 -21.78 9.19 10.04
N ILE A 448 -22.11 10.47 10.33
CA ILE A 448 -23.50 10.95 10.33
C ILE A 448 -23.81 11.46 8.91
N LEU A 449 -24.72 10.77 8.23
CA LEU A 449 -25.13 11.03 6.85
C LEU A 449 -26.35 11.95 6.74
N THR A 450 -27.14 12.03 7.79
CA THR A 450 -28.36 12.87 7.85
C THR A 450 -28.38 13.63 9.17
N MET A 451 -28.63 14.94 9.08
CA MET A 451 -28.96 15.83 10.20
C MET A 451 -30.19 16.63 9.78
N GLN A 452 -31.38 16.16 10.16
CA GLN A 452 -32.65 16.68 9.64
C GLN A 452 -33.61 17.05 10.76
N THR A 453 -34.12 18.26 10.74
CA THR A 453 -35.19 18.69 11.67
C THR A 453 -36.53 18.04 11.28
N LEU A 454 -37.33 17.69 12.26
CA LEU A 454 -38.66 17.13 12.09
C LEU A 454 -39.76 18.14 12.51
N PRO A 455 -40.97 18.06 11.90
CA PRO A 455 -41.29 17.32 10.69
C PRO A 455 -40.81 18.04 9.42
N GLY A 456 -40.30 17.25 8.44
CA GLY A 456 -40.13 17.73 7.06
C GLY A 456 -39.04 18.76 6.76
N GLY A 457 -38.11 19.06 7.70
CA GLY A 457 -36.99 19.95 7.46
C GLY A 457 -35.97 19.42 6.46
N ALA A 458 -35.13 20.27 5.91
CA ALA A 458 -34.04 19.87 5.03
C ALA A 458 -32.97 19.09 5.80
N ASN A 459 -32.29 18.19 5.12
CA ASN A 459 -31.07 17.59 5.64
C ASN A 459 -29.91 18.59 5.46
N VAL A 460 -29.26 18.97 6.56
CA VAL A 460 -28.12 19.91 6.53
C VAL A 460 -26.78 19.20 6.39
N ALA A 461 -26.73 17.86 6.53
CA ALA A 461 -25.50 17.11 6.25
C ALA A 461 -25.31 17.02 4.73
N TYR A 462 -24.14 17.44 4.23
CA TYR A 462 -23.82 17.27 2.83
C TYR A 462 -23.68 15.79 2.49
N ARG A 463 -24.36 15.35 1.46
CA ARG A 463 -24.20 14.02 0.85
C ARG A 463 -23.88 14.21 -0.62
N PRO A 464 -22.74 13.73 -1.09
CA PRO A 464 -22.45 13.76 -2.53
C PRO A 464 -23.53 12.99 -3.30
N GLY A 465 -23.97 13.51 -4.42
CA GLY A 465 -24.95 12.86 -5.30
C GLY A 465 -24.34 11.71 -6.10
N SER A 466 -23.02 11.74 -6.29
CA SER A 466 -22.20 10.73 -6.94
C SER A 466 -20.89 10.58 -6.16
N ALA A 467 -20.07 9.59 -6.53
CA ALA A 467 -18.78 9.41 -5.86
C ALA A 467 -17.80 10.54 -6.16
N GLU A 468 -17.50 11.33 -5.15
CA GLU A 468 -16.45 12.34 -5.17
C GLU A 468 -15.09 11.77 -4.80
N PRO A 469 -13.97 12.50 -5.09
CA PRO A 469 -12.66 12.13 -4.59
C PRO A 469 -12.69 11.94 -3.07
N GLY A 470 -12.31 10.73 -2.62
CA GLY A 470 -12.33 10.35 -1.21
C GLY A 470 -13.56 9.54 -0.76
N PHE A 471 -14.52 9.26 -1.65
CA PHE A 471 -15.60 8.31 -1.34
C PHE A 471 -15.01 6.95 -0.84
N PRO A 472 -15.60 6.31 0.17
CA PRO A 472 -16.83 6.66 0.88
C PRO A 472 -16.68 7.71 1.98
N ASN A 473 -15.55 8.39 2.07
CA ASN A 473 -15.16 9.28 3.18
C ASN A 473 -15.55 10.73 2.97
N ALA A 474 -16.44 11.05 2.02
CA ALA A 474 -16.93 12.38 1.77
C ALA A 474 -18.32 12.62 2.40
N GLY A 475 -18.57 13.85 2.83
CA GLY A 475 -19.87 14.32 3.31
C GLY A 475 -20.21 13.99 4.76
N GLY A 476 -21.16 14.73 5.31
CA GLY A 476 -21.68 14.60 6.65
C GLY A 476 -20.68 14.87 7.78
N TYR A 477 -20.93 14.32 8.96
CA TYR A 477 -19.99 14.38 10.07
C TYR A 477 -19.04 13.19 10.05
N ALA A 478 -17.76 13.43 10.24
CA ALA A 478 -16.76 12.39 10.33
C ALA A 478 -15.64 12.76 11.31
N GLU A 479 -15.08 11.74 11.98
CA GLU A 479 -13.89 11.86 12.82
C GLU A 479 -12.76 11.01 12.25
N SER A 480 -11.55 11.53 12.27
CA SER A 480 -10.33 10.84 11.94
C SER A 480 -9.37 10.99 13.11
N TRP A 481 -9.23 9.94 13.91
CA TRP A 481 -8.36 9.91 15.08
C TRP A 481 -7.00 9.33 14.73
N ARG A 482 -5.96 9.85 15.38
CA ARG A 482 -4.59 9.38 15.27
C ARG A 482 -4.07 9.13 16.67
N ALA A 483 -3.73 7.86 16.94
CA ALA A 483 -2.96 7.45 18.09
C ALA A 483 -1.69 6.74 17.58
N GLY A 484 -0.52 7.01 18.19
CA GLY A 484 0.73 6.34 17.82
C GLY A 484 1.76 7.20 17.09
N ARG A 485 2.90 6.59 16.71
CA ARG A 485 4.14 7.26 16.23
C ARG A 485 3.89 8.24 15.09
N ARG A 486 4.61 9.38 15.13
CA ARG A 486 4.64 10.42 14.07
C ARG A 486 5.04 9.84 12.72
N GLY A 487 4.06 9.44 11.91
CA GLY A 487 4.20 9.11 10.48
C GLY A 487 3.60 10.22 9.62
N ARG A 488 4.18 10.51 8.46
CA ARG A 488 3.79 11.60 7.56
C ARG A 488 2.32 11.50 7.16
N GLY A 489 1.52 12.52 7.51
CA GLY A 489 0.16 12.74 7.00
C GLY A 489 -0.94 12.01 7.77
N TRP A 490 -2.13 12.59 7.80
CA TRP A 490 -3.37 11.99 8.27
C TRP A 490 -3.72 10.80 7.36
N GLY A 491 -3.43 9.56 7.79
CA GLY A 491 -3.57 8.37 6.98
C GLY A 491 -5.01 8.11 6.56
N ARG A 492 -5.22 7.66 5.30
CA ARG A 492 -6.53 7.22 4.78
C ARG A 492 -7.14 6.04 5.56
N ARG A 493 -6.35 5.34 6.39
CA ARG A 493 -6.78 4.12 7.10
C ARG A 493 -7.76 4.39 8.24
N ASP A 494 -7.59 5.48 8.99
CA ASP A 494 -8.41 5.74 10.18
C ASP A 494 -9.83 6.25 9.87
N ARG A 495 -10.11 6.61 8.62
CA ARG A 495 -11.44 7.05 8.17
C ARG A 495 -12.44 5.90 7.92
N ARG A 496 -11.97 4.65 7.94
CA ARG A 496 -12.77 3.44 7.71
C ARG A 496 -12.82 2.51 8.92
N VAL A 497 -12.62 3.03 10.12
CA VAL A 497 -12.77 2.24 11.32
C VAL A 497 -14.20 1.73 11.39
N ALA A 498 -14.35 0.41 11.41
CA ALA A 498 -15.65 -0.22 11.66
C ALA A 498 -15.91 -0.23 13.17
N TYR A 499 -17.00 0.38 13.58
CA TYR A 499 -17.39 0.44 14.98
C TYR A 499 -18.34 -0.69 15.33
N GLU A 500 -18.17 -1.27 16.51
CA GLU A 500 -19.25 -1.97 17.19
C GLU A 500 -20.29 -0.94 17.65
N ALA A 501 -21.55 -1.16 17.29
CA ALA A 501 -22.64 -0.23 17.52
C ALA A 501 -23.67 -0.78 18.50
N LYS A 502 -24.03 0.01 19.51
CA LYS A 502 -25.10 -0.34 20.47
C LYS A 502 -26.07 0.82 20.58
N VAL A 503 -27.33 0.56 20.23
CA VAL A 503 -28.42 1.53 20.37
C VAL A 503 -29.15 1.33 21.67
N THR A 504 -29.47 2.41 22.36
CA THR A 504 -30.33 2.41 23.58
C THR A 504 -31.40 3.48 23.40
N LYS A 505 -32.63 3.20 23.80
CA LYS A 505 -33.74 4.15 23.84
C LYS A 505 -34.27 4.23 25.28
N ALA A 506 -34.33 5.42 25.83
CA ALA A 506 -34.83 5.66 27.18
C ALA A 506 -35.52 7.02 27.25
N ALA A 507 -36.72 7.08 27.86
CA ALA A 507 -37.50 8.30 28.04
C ALA A 507 -37.64 9.17 26.75
N GLY A 508 -37.81 8.51 25.59
CA GLY A 508 -37.90 9.18 24.27
C GLY A 508 -36.58 9.60 23.64
N ALA A 509 -35.48 9.60 24.39
CA ALA A 509 -34.14 9.86 23.83
C ALA A 509 -33.55 8.62 23.14
N SER A 510 -32.79 8.82 22.07
CA SER A 510 -32.07 7.76 21.34
C SER A 510 -30.57 7.96 21.49
N THR A 511 -29.85 6.94 21.96
CA THR A 511 -28.40 6.99 22.12
C THR A 511 -27.73 5.87 21.34
N LEU A 512 -26.70 6.21 20.56
CA LEU A 512 -25.84 5.26 19.86
C LEU A 512 -24.46 5.31 20.48
N ARG A 513 -23.97 4.19 21.00
CA ARG A 513 -22.58 4.02 21.43
C ARG A 513 -21.84 3.24 20.36
N LEU A 514 -20.71 3.79 19.93
CA LEU A 514 -19.77 3.26 18.95
C LEU A 514 -18.44 2.99 19.65
N THR A 515 -17.88 1.78 19.51
CA THR A 515 -16.59 1.41 20.10
C THR A 515 -15.69 0.81 19.03
N ALA A 516 -14.43 1.19 19.00
CA ALA A 516 -13.46 0.63 18.09
C ALA A 516 -12.05 0.64 18.67
N ASN A 517 -11.26 -0.38 18.34
CA ASN A 517 -9.83 -0.41 18.63
C ASN A 517 -9.06 0.21 17.45
N LEU A 518 -8.22 1.18 17.71
CA LEU A 518 -7.31 1.79 16.74
C LEU A 518 -6.03 0.95 16.64
N SER A 519 -5.43 0.91 15.46
CA SER A 519 -4.29 0.04 15.11
C SER A 519 -3.04 0.24 15.98
N ASP A 520 -2.96 1.31 16.76
CA ASP A 520 -1.76 1.73 17.47
C ASP A 520 -1.91 1.65 19.01
N GLY A 521 -2.80 0.79 19.49
CA GLY A 521 -2.98 0.58 20.94
C GLY A 521 -3.81 1.67 21.61
N ALA A 522 -4.84 2.16 20.94
CA ALA A 522 -5.83 3.05 21.52
C ALA A 522 -7.26 2.51 21.28
N GLU A 523 -8.14 2.75 22.23
CA GLU A 523 -9.57 2.51 22.12
C GLU A 523 -10.31 3.84 21.89
N LEU A 524 -11.26 3.85 20.97
CA LEU A 524 -12.13 4.97 20.72
C LEU A 524 -13.58 4.61 21.06
N THR A 525 -14.18 5.37 21.95
CA THR A 525 -15.62 5.30 22.24
C THR A 525 -16.26 6.61 21.80
N ARG A 526 -17.35 6.51 21.03
CA ARG A 526 -18.19 7.67 20.67
C ARG A 526 -19.63 7.41 21.07
N THR A 527 -20.20 8.37 21.79
CA THR A 527 -21.62 8.33 22.16
C THR A 527 -22.34 9.48 21.45
N ILE A 528 -23.40 9.14 20.69
CA ILE A 528 -24.25 10.11 19.99
C ILE A 528 -25.62 10.03 20.64
N THR A 529 -26.12 11.16 21.18
CA THR A 529 -27.42 11.22 21.87
C THR A 529 -28.33 12.23 21.19
N VAL A 530 -29.49 11.75 20.76
CA VAL A 530 -30.61 12.60 20.29
C VAL A 530 -31.64 12.61 21.42
N PRO A 531 -31.92 13.78 22.03
CA PRO A 531 -32.91 13.90 23.09
C PRO A 531 -34.33 13.65 22.55
N ALA A 532 -35.28 13.42 23.48
CA ALA A 532 -36.69 13.21 23.13
C ALA A 532 -37.27 14.42 22.38
N GLU A 533 -36.93 15.60 22.82
CA GLU A 533 -37.42 16.89 22.29
C GLU A 533 -36.27 17.78 21.86
N GLY A 534 -36.54 18.71 20.96
CA GLY A 534 -35.56 19.70 20.51
C GLY A 534 -34.90 19.36 19.18
N LYS A 535 -33.97 20.22 18.77
CA LYS A 535 -33.27 20.14 17.45
C LYS A 535 -31.74 20.03 17.61
N SER A 536 -31.29 19.67 18.80
CA SER A 536 -29.87 19.47 19.10
C SER A 536 -29.57 18.01 19.37
N PHE A 537 -28.31 17.64 19.17
CA PHE A 537 -27.77 16.34 19.58
C PHE A 537 -26.39 16.52 20.18
N GLU A 538 -25.98 15.56 20.97
CA GLU A 538 -24.68 15.57 21.62
C GLU A 538 -23.80 14.47 21.06
N ILE A 539 -22.50 14.75 20.92
CA ILE A 539 -21.47 13.78 20.60
C ILE A 539 -20.40 13.87 21.67
N GLU A 540 -20.15 12.76 22.32
CA GLU A 540 -19.02 12.58 23.21
C GLU A 540 -18.05 11.55 22.61
N SER A 541 -16.83 11.96 22.32
CA SER A 541 -15.80 11.09 21.76
C SER A 541 -14.61 11.01 22.70
N THR A 542 -14.32 9.79 23.21
CA THR A 542 -13.21 9.53 24.13
C THR A 542 -12.21 8.60 23.48
N VAL A 543 -10.95 9.04 23.40
CA VAL A 543 -9.83 8.18 23.02
C VAL A 543 -9.04 7.80 24.28
N THR A 544 -8.73 6.52 24.43
CA THR A 544 -8.00 5.96 25.56
C THR A 544 -6.75 5.26 25.04
N ASN A 545 -5.57 5.62 25.59
CA ASN A 545 -4.33 4.93 25.32
C ASN A 545 -4.30 3.61 26.10
N THR A 546 -4.42 2.48 25.40
CA THR A 546 -4.35 1.13 26.00
C THR A 546 -2.94 0.55 25.99
N GLY A 547 -1.96 1.27 25.44
CA GLY A 547 -0.55 0.89 25.41
C GLY A 547 0.20 1.17 26.71
N GLN A 548 1.46 0.72 26.78
CA GLN A 548 2.33 0.84 27.94
C GLN A 548 3.17 2.13 27.97
N ALA A 549 3.14 2.93 26.90
CA ALA A 549 3.92 4.16 26.77
C ALA A 549 3.04 5.35 26.40
N GLU A 550 3.53 6.56 26.66
CA GLU A 550 2.90 7.79 26.17
C GLU A 550 2.77 7.79 24.65
N GLN A 551 1.60 8.18 24.14
CA GLN A 551 1.30 8.23 22.71
C GLN A 551 0.75 9.60 22.30
N PRO A 552 1.09 10.11 21.10
CA PRO A 552 0.38 11.24 20.51
C PRO A 552 -1.09 10.87 20.28
N ALA A 553 -1.99 11.76 20.67
CA ALA A 553 -3.42 11.66 20.39
C ALA A 553 -3.89 12.92 19.68
N GLY A 554 -4.33 12.77 18.45
CA GLY A 554 -4.85 13.88 17.66
C GLY A 554 -6.07 13.46 16.86
N ALA A 555 -6.91 14.42 16.51
CA ALA A 555 -8.03 14.15 15.61
C ALA A 555 -8.28 15.33 14.67
N ARG A 556 -8.80 15.00 13.50
CA ARG A 556 -9.49 15.93 12.63
C ARG A 556 -10.94 15.52 12.54
N ILE A 557 -11.82 16.42 12.94
CA ILE A 557 -13.27 16.21 12.91
C ILE A 557 -13.85 17.15 11.87
N SER A 558 -14.65 16.66 10.95
CA SER A 558 -15.26 17.47 9.90
C SER A 558 -16.77 17.37 9.92
N PHE A 559 -17.41 18.51 9.79
CA PHE A 559 -18.81 18.66 9.41
C PHE A 559 -18.84 19.17 7.98
N ASP A 560 -19.24 18.31 7.06
CA ASP A 560 -19.55 18.73 5.69
C ASP A 560 -21.06 19.01 5.62
N LEU A 561 -21.40 20.25 5.36
CA LEU A 561 -22.75 20.78 5.44
C LEU A 561 -23.26 21.20 4.06
N ASP A 562 -24.54 20.99 3.78
CA ASP A 562 -25.23 21.44 2.58
C ASP A 562 -25.95 22.76 2.88
N LEU A 563 -25.24 23.86 2.69
CA LEU A 563 -25.72 25.22 3.04
C LEU A 563 -25.74 26.17 1.85
N GLY A 564 -25.44 25.69 0.65
CA GLY A 564 -25.31 26.55 -0.54
C GLY A 564 -23.91 27.13 -0.73
N PRO A 565 -23.68 27.92 -1.79
CA PRO A 565 -22.40 28.53 -2.12
C PRO A 565 -21.82 29.36 -0.98
N ALA A 566 -20.50 29.42 -0.84
CA ALA A 566 -19.80 30.15 0.24
C ALA A 566 -20.28 31.61 0.38
N ARG A 567 -20.56 32.31 -0.73
CA ARG A 567 -21.06 33.70 -0.74
C ARG A 567 -22.40 33.87 -0.04
N ASP A 568 -23.19 32.82 0.07
CA ASP A 568 -24.53 32.83 0.68
C ASP A 568 -24.52 32.36 2.14
N VAL A 569 -23.35 32.07 2.69
CA VAL A 569 -23.16 31.53 4.05
C VAL A 569 -22.48 32.57 4.94
N ILE A 570 -22.95 32.66 6.17
CA ILE A 570 -22.35 33.47 7.23
C ILE A 570 -21.92 32.61 8.41
N VAL A 571 -20.87 33.08 9.08
CA VAL A 571 -20.35 32.49 10.32
C VAL A 571 -20.48 33.53 11.45
N ALA A 572 -21.15 33.15 12.52
CA ALA A 572 -21.30 33.97 13.70
C ALA A 572 -20.77 33.26 14.95
N THR A 573 -19.97 33.96 15.74
CA THR A 573 -19.53 33.53 17.07
C THR A 573 -20.35 34.19 18.14
N ALA A 574 -20.47 33.63 19.32
CA ALA A 574 -21.21 34.21 20.44
C ALA A 574 -20.69 35.62 20.75
N GLY A 575 -21.59 36.62 20.69
CA GLY A 575 -21.26 38.03 20.93
C GLY A 575 -20.48 38.74 19.82
N GLY A 576 -20.16 38.06 18.71
CA GLY A 576 -19.46 38.62 17.55
C GLY A 576 -20.42 39.00 16.40
N SER A 577 -19.97 39.91 15.54
CA SER A 577 -20.69 40.19 14.28
C SER A 577 -20.54 39.03 13.30
N PRO A 578 -21.59 38.74 12.50
CA PRO A 578 -21.48 37.74 11.43
C PRO A 578 -20.36 38.08 10.46
N ARG A 579 -19.62 37.08 10.03
CA ARG A 579 -18.53 37.16 9.06
C ARG A 579 -18.88 36.36 7.80
N ASP A 580 -18.41 36.86 6.68
CA ASP A 580 -18.52 36.15 5.40
C ASP A 580 -17.55 34.98 5.35
N LEU A 581 -17.94 33.96 4.61
CA LEU A 581 -17.09 32.79 4.41
C LEU A 581 -16.19 33.01 3.19
N PRO A 582 -14.88 32.76 3.28
CA PRO A 582 -13.99 32.79 2.13
C PRO A 582 -14.49 31.85 1.00
N ALA A 583 -14.52 32.36 -0.23
CA ALA A 583 -15.11 31.69 -1.37
C ALA A 583 -14.07 31.13 -2.35
N ALA A 584 -12.85 31.68 -2.37
CA ALA A 584 -11.80 31.17 -3.28
C ALA A 584 -10.99 30.05 -2.64
N ALA A 585 -10.58 29.08 -3.47
CA ALA A 585 -9.82 27.91 -3.01
C ALA A 585 -8.43 28.25 -2.45
N ASP A 586 -7.87 29.38 -2.87
CA ASP A 586 -6.57 29.93 -2.46
C ASP A 586 -6.67 30.92 -1.28
N GLU A 587 -7.89 31.30 -0.85
CA GLU A 587 -8.09 32.09 0.35
C GLU A 587 -7.85 31.26 1.62
N GLU A 588 -7.32 31.91 2.67
CA GLU A 588 -7.14 31.24 3.96
C GLU A 588 -8.51 30.90 4.60
N PRO A 589 -8.64 29.71 5.22
CA PRO A 589 -9.88 29.34 5.89
C PRO A 589 -10.19 30.30 7.03
N LEU A 590 -11.46 30.46 7.31
CA LEU A 590 -11.90 31.23 8.48
C LEU A 590 -11.53 30.47 9.75
N ALA A 591 -10.57 30.96 10.50
CA ALA A 591 -10.12 30.34 11.76
C ALA A 591 -11.01 30.72 12.94
N ILE A 592 -11.34 29.76 13.80
CA ILE A 592 -12.10 29.88 15.04
C ILE A 592 -11.26 29.22 16.14
N ASP A 593 -10.99 29.95 17.22
CA ASP A 593 -10.26 29.40 18.36
C ASP A 593 -11.12 28.53 19.29
N ALA A 594 -10.48 27.80 20.18
CA ALA A 594 -11.17 26.89 21.10
C ALA A 594 -12.15 27.61 22.05
N THR A 595 -11.89 28.87 22.44
CA THR A 595 -12.76 29.66 23.31
C THR A 595 -14.04 30.05 22.59
N GLN A 596 -13.92 30.46 21.32
CA GLN A 596 -15.06 30.75 20.47
C GLN A 596 -15.91 29.50 20.20
N LEU A 597 -15.27 28.37 19.98
CA LEU A 597 -15.97 27.07 19.83
C LEU A 597 -16.74 26.67 21.10
N ALA A 598 -16.13 26.86 22.27
CA ALA A 598 -16.80 26.57 23.54
C ALA A 598 -18.02 27.50 23.80
N ALA A 599 -17.95 28.72 23.30
CA ALA A 599 -19.08 29.66 23.38
C ALA A 599 -20.16 29.42 22.31
N GLY A 600 -19.80 28.70 21.24
CA GLY A 600 -20.68 28.34 20.13
C GLY A 600 -20.48 29.14 18.86
N VAL A 601 -20.42 28.42 17.76
CA VAL A 601 -20.25 28.94 16.39
C VAL A 601 -21.45 28.55 15.56
N THR A 602 -22.08 29.51 14.93
CA THR A 602 -23.21 29.29 14.01
C THR A 602 -22.72 29.44 12.57
N VAL A 603 -23.03 28.47 11.73
CA VAL A 603 -22.78 28.46 10.29
C VAL A 603 -24.14 28.29 9.62
N ALA A 604 -24.57 29.26 8.88
CA ALA A 604 -25.94 29.28 8.35
C ALA A 604 -26.05 30.06 7.04
N HIS A 605 -27.07 29.72 6.25
CA HIS A 605 -27.40 30.50 5.05
C HIS A 605 -27.87 31.91 5.40
N ARG A 606 -27.36 32.90 4.71
CA ARG A 606 -27.56 34.35 4.95
C ARG A 606 -29.03 34.80 4.92
N SER A 607 -29.85 34.17 4.07
CA SER A 607 -31.26 34.48 3.94
C SER A 607 -32.17 33.88 5.03
N GLY A 608 -31.62 33.36 6.11
CA GLY A 608 -32.39 32.63 7.12
C GLY A 608 -32.70 31.20 6.69
N GLY A 609 -31.92 30.61 5.76
CA GLY A 609 -31.97 29.23 5.36
C GLY A 609 -31.42 28.28 6.45
N PRO A 610 -31.24 27.01 6.11
CA PRO A 610 -30.75 26.02 7.08
C PRO A 610 -29.34 26.33 7.58
N GLY A 611 -29.00 25.84 8.76
CA GLY A 611 -27.70 26.03 9.36
C GLY A 611 -27.44 25.08 10.50
N VAL A 612 -26.28 25.24 11.12
CA VAL A 612 -25.91 24.54 12.36
C VAL A 612 -25.26 25.50 13.35
N ARG A 613 -25.51 25.27 14.63
CA ARG A 613 -24.72 25.83 15.71
C ARG A 613 -23.92 24.72 16.37
N ILE A 614 -22.61 24.90 16.44
CA ILE A 614 -21.67 23.94 17.00
C ILE A 614 -21.08 24.54 18.27
N VAL A 615 -21.17 23.82 19.38
CA VAL A 615 -20.45 24.06 20.62
C VAL A 615 -19.50 22.88 20.79
N ALA A 616 -18.20 23.13 20.94
CA ALA A 616 -17.23 22.07 21.14
C ALA A 616 -16.24 22.45 22.25
N SER A 617 -15.95 21.49 23.14
CA SER A 617 -15.01 21.65 24.25
C SER A 617 -14.26 20.35 24.52
N GLY A 618 -13.01 20.47 24.91
CA GLY A 618 -12.13 19.36 25.30
C GLY A 618 -10.72 19.84 25.55
N PRO A 619 -9.91 19.09 26.34
CA PRO A 619 -8.59 19.56 26.79
C PRO A 619 -7.61 19.80 25.63
N ASP A 620 -7.73 19.04 24.56
CA ASP A 620 -6.80 19.04 23.43
C ASP A 620 -7.35 19.73 22.19
N LEU A 621 -8.55 20.32 22.26
CA LEU A 621 -9.15 21.09 21.17
C LEU A 621 -8.35 22.36 20.93
N LYS A 622 -7.83 22.58 19.72
CA LYS A 622 -7.00 23.73 19.37
C LYS A 622 -7.79 24.81 18.63
N ARG A 623 -8.45 24.45 17.54
CA ARG A 623 -9.16 25.38 16.66
C ARG A 623 -10.14 24.66 15.74
N ALA A 624 -10.98 25.44 15.08
CA ALA A 624 -11.67 25.03 13.86
C ALA A 624 -11.28 25.91 12.68
N GLU A 625 -11.38 25.34 11.49
CA GLU A 625 -11.24 26.02 10.21
C GLU A 625 -12.52 25.82 9.41
N ILE A 626 -13.05 26.90 8.84
CA ILE A 626 -14.29 26.86 8.07
C ILE A 626 -13.99 27.31 6.63
N ARG A 627 -14.40 26.48 5.68
CA ARG A 627 -14.30 26.72 4.23
C ARG A 627 -15.61 26.40 3.55
N GLY A 628 -15.88 27.04 2.42
CA GLY A 628 -17.01 26.74 1.56
C GLY A 628 -16.55 26.55 0.11
N ASP A 629 -17.32 25.80 -0.66
CA ASP A 629 -17.16 25.74 -2.10
C ASP A 629 -17.63 27.08 -2.71
N ALA A 630 -16.91 27.60 -3.70
CA ALA A 630 -17.24 28.88 -4.33
C ALA A 630 -18.67 28.88 -4.94
N ASP A 631 -18.98 27.82 -5.69
CA ASP A 631 -20.24 27.66 -6.41
C ASP A 631 -21.03 26.40 -5.99
N GLY A 632 -20.43 25.51 -5.24
CA GLY A 632 -21.04 24.28 -4.73
C GLY A 632 -21.76 24.47 -3.40
N PRO A 633 -22.60 23.52 -2.98
CA PRO A 633 -23.40 23.63 -1.76
C PRO A 633 -22.63 23.28 -0.48
N ARG A 634 -21.39 22.83 -0.57
CA ARG A 634 -20.66 22.25 0.55
C ARG A 634 -19.91 23.31 1.36
N VAL A 635 -20.18 23.31 2.65
CA VAL A 635 -19.40 24.06 3.65
C VAL A 635 -18.79 23.07 4.64
N THR A 636 -17.48 23.14 4.83
CA THR A 636 -16.75 22.27 5.77
C THR A 636 -16.32 23.03 7.00
N VAL A 637 -16.71 22.55 8.18
CA VAL A 637 -16.19 22.96 9.48
C VAL A 637 -15.26 21.86 9.98
N ALA A 638 -13.96 22.13 10.09
CA ALA A 638 -12.94 21.16 10.48
C ALA A 638 -12.32 21.53 11.83
N LEU A 639 -12.56 20.70 12.87
CA LEU A 639 -11.95 20.86 14.18
C LEU A 639 -10.61 20.10 14.22
N THR A 640 -9.62 20.70 14.88
CA THR A 640 -8.30 20.10 15.10
C THR A 640 -8.09 19.84 16.60
N ILE A 641 -7.77 18.57 16.92
CA ILE A 641 -7.38 18.12 18.25
C ILE A 641 -5.92 17.70 18.16
N ASP A 642 -5.09 18.15 19.12
CA ASP A 642 -3.67 17.80 19.17
C ASP A 642 -3.21 17.74 20.63
N GLY A 643 -2.86 16.54 21.09
CA GLY A 643 -2.46 16.26 22.45
C GLY A 643 -1.58 15.02 22.54
N THR A 644 -1.24 14.65 23.78
CA THR A 644 -0.57 13.39 24.11
C THR A 644 -1.30 12.71 25.26
N LEU A 645 -1.32 11.37 25.26
CA LEU A 645 -1.94 10.56 26.29
C LEU A 645 -0.89 9.68 26.96
N PRO A 646 -0.71 9.78 28.29
CA PRO A 646 0.09 8.82 29.02
C PRO A 646 -0.51 7.41 28.92
N ALA A 647 0.25 6.37 29.27
CA ALA A 647 -0.26 5.01 29.38
C ALA A 647 -1.52 4.96 30.27
N GLY A 648 -2.60 4.38 29.74
CA GLY A 648 -3.91 4.33 30.39
C GLY A 648 -4.66 5.67 30.45
N GLY A 649 -4.09 6.75 29.91
CA GLY A 649 -4.74 8.08 29.88
C GLY A 649 -5.81 8.19 28.82
N SER A 650 -6.77 9.12 29.02
CA SER A 650 -7.86 9.37 28.09
C SER A 650 -8.04 10.85 27.83
N SER A 651 -8.52 11.20 26.62
CA SER A 651 -8.98 12.55 26.26
C SER A 651 -10.38 12.47 25.70
N THR A 652 -11.24 13.38 26.15
CA THR A 652 -12.66 13.42 25.75
C THR A 652 -12.99 14.75 25.09
N LEU A 653 -13.63 14.68 23.94
CA LEU A 653 -14.23 15.81 23.25
C LEU A 653 -15.74 15.76 23.39
N HIS A 654 -16.33 16.88 23.84
CA HIS A 654 -17.77 17.07 23.89
C HIS A 654 -18.20 18.03 22.80
N GLN A 655 -19.26 17.69 22.08
CA GLN A 655 -19.84 18.51 21.04
C GLN A 655 -21.36 18.54 21.19
N ILE A 656 -21.95 19.72 21.10
CA ILE A 656 -23.39 19.94 20.99
C ILE A 656 -23.64 20.58 19.63
N VAL A 657 -24.48 19.95 18.84
CA VAL A 657 -24.85 20.41 17.51
C VAL A 657 -26.34 20.69 17.47
N GLU A 658 -26.70 21.95 17.25
CA GLU A 658 -28.08 22.37 17.04
C GLU A 658 -28.33 22.56 15.53
N VAL A 659 -29.31 21.86 15.00
CA VAL A 659 -29.72 22.00 13.59
C VAL A 659 -30.77 23.10 13.48
N LEU A 660 -30.42 24.13 12.75
CA LEU A 660 -31.28 25.30 12.52
C LEU A 660 -32.14 25.07 11.26
N PRO A 661 -33.48 25.08 11.39
CA PRO A 661 -34.33 24.94 10.22
C PRO A 661 -34.25 26.20 9.34
N ALA A 662 -34.61 26.07 8.05
CA ALA A 662 -34.89 27.23 7.24
C ALA A 662 -36.01 28.06 7.89
N ALA A 663 -35.84 29.39 7.90
CA ALA A 663 -36.91 30.26 8.35
C ALA A 663 -38.16 29.98 7.52
N SER A 664 -39.28 29.70 8.20
CA SER A 664 -40.56 29.57 7.52
C SER A 664 -40.85 30.88 6.81
N GLY A 665 -40.78 30.88 5.47
CA GLY A 665 -41.15 32.07 4.69
C GLY A 665 -42.53 32.55 5.13
N ARG A 666 -42.58 33.81 5.58
CA ARG A 666 -43.84 34.55 5.72
C ARG A 666 -44.28 35.04 4.37
#